data_24b94dc94ceee24fa9f28a45cba6f156
#
_entry.id   24b94dc94ceee24fa9f28a45cba6f156
#
_cell.length_a   1.000
_cell.length_b   1.000
_cell.length_c   1.000
_cell.angle_alpha   90.00
_cell.angle_beta   90.00
_cell.angle_gamma   90.00
#
_symmetry.space_group_name_H-M   'P 1'
#
loop_
_entity.id
_entity.type
_entity.pdbx_description
1 polymer ?
#
loop_
_entity_poly.entity_id
_entity_poly.type
_entity_poly.pdbx_seq_one_letter_code
_entity_poly.pdbx_strand_id
1 'polypeptide(L)'
;MPDALGAVPTARVVHPRATTIAPAALCGLTGATGRRWLLALCGALLSHAAAADAPQEPTSAQIGPVLIEARQPPVLGFQTHAPVKVLTATTLHNLGVQNLGQALRLMPLFGSSNGLGTGSTSKFTNGGEQSADLFDLTNSRVVILVNGQRWIEGFQGDTDLSTFPVALIEKIEVYPARGSVAYGDGAIAGVVNIITVPSFNGVMASAGTGLSQGSGHWDGQRTWASLALGRRGTSSGLMALLSGSNQSGVSSAARALTGVPLAGSGTTRESPITPYGQFTFVPTSGPYANSSLCPQQSNGSRLCNLTAAPTAAGGFVPLGTATAFNTLPYNDLIMPLKQWGLYVSGYHDLGDGVRADASVFVGQRIASQSGAPSTITLGTSGLPISVSANQPYNPFGVALEASGANANLIALSQRLSGLGPVLFHDRSDTYRATVSLSGRLERHAHSPWHWHIEYLWSASRVDDQNQGRINLNNLALALGSPQACASVPQCTPVNLFAGPGGMTAPMLAFIGLPEHNQIANALQTLDVRLAQHRLLSLPAGPLALGLGYQYLARHGDFTPDPAASQGIDSAVPLLSVPAYVGGYTGNALWAESIVPIIGGAHALTLGAGLRVYRYSDTGTGHVAETTLNFDARTDLTLQVGWTQGFRTPDLRELGQSMPGAAATISDPCSNYGAASVAPTVAAACAAAGIPASYLQTNNQVQDLKIGNSALQAERSENSWLSARWTPRAVAGLALNVAYYRIRIKGAITRLSAQQTLIDCYELGNTPSCLGIDRAPDGQLTVVSTQATNGQSLFTDWLIGGFQYAWRTTVGRLSVRSDIAWTHHYTVATATTQGVQVQELAGVELGSGSPSGIPIWDGSALLEWTQGRWEAGWQVTAIGPMSEACSDRYDGTPYSYTALGLCSQPNLTNAGNSRNHLGTTLYHDVYLDYRFSHRLSVTAGVDNLLGKAPPISVTQSSNYDPSIYRAPGRTVYASMNYHMG
;
A
#
# COMPACT_ATOMS: atom_id res chain seq x y z
N MET A 1 9.10 -57.05 -15.50
CA MET A 1 10.13 -58.07 -15.10
C MET A 1 11.47 -57.37 -15.07
N PRO A 2 12.26 -57.70 -14.11
CA PRO A 2 12.58 -56.77 -12.98
C PRO A 2 14.08 -56.49 -12.89
N ASP A 3 14.38 -55.58 -11.89
CA ASP A 3 15.59 -55.52 -11.08
C ASP A 3 16.92 -54.94 -11.64
N ALA A 4 17.28 -53.81 -11.04
CA ALA A 4 18.54 -53.73 -10.30
C ALA A 4 18.62 -52.43 -9.48
N LEU A 5 18.59 -52.60 -8.16
CA LEU A 5 18.88 -51.67 -7.10
C LEU A 5 20.34 -51.24 -7.08
N GLY A 6 20.58 -49.93 -6.91
CA GLY A 6 21.86 -49.37 -6.54
C GLY A 6 21.67 -48.41 -5.36
N ALA A 7 22.19 -48.77 -4.19
CA ALA A 7 22.10 -48.08 -2.92
C ALA A 7 22.93 -46.80 -2.86
N VAL A 8 22.38 -45.74 -2.32
CA VAL A 8 23.07 -44.52 -1.91
C VAL A 8 23.05 -44.40 -0.38
N PRO A 9 24.16 -44.05 0.29
CA PRO A 9 24.29 -44.12 1.75
C PRO A 9 23.56 -42.94 2.46
N THR A 10 22.84 -43.29 3.51
CA THR A 10 22.16 -42.36 4.42
C THR A 10 23.14 -41.62 5.31
N ALA A 11 23.15 -40.31 5.23
CA ALA A 11 23.77 -39.45 6.24
C ALA A 11 22.84 -39.31 7.46
N ARG A 12 23.35 -39.69 8.62
CA ARG A 12 22.68 -39.52 9.92
C ARG A 12 22.54 -38.04 10.29
N VAL A 13 21.33 -37.57 10.41
CA VAL A 13 21.00 -36.28 11.05
C VAL A 13 20.89 -36.53 12.56
N VAL A 14 21.74 -35.87 13.34
CA VAL A 14 21.72 -35.84 14.79
C VAL A 14 20.61 -34.87 15.25
N HIS A 15 19.58 -35.37 15.93
CA HIS A 15 18.59 -34.56 16.62
C HIS A 15 19.16 -34.02 17.94
N PRO A 16 19.04 -32.72 18.25
CA PRO A 16 19.19 -32.24 19.60
C PRO A 16 17.85 -32.40 20.37
N ARG A 17 17.98 -32.92 21.57
CA ARG A 17 16.93 -33.18 22.54
C ARG A 17 16.14 -31.91 22.89
N ALA A 18 14.83 -32.04 22.97
CA ALA A 18 13.92 -31.05 23.53
C ALA A 18 14.26 -30.82 25.02
N THR A 19 14.64 -29.60 25.35
CA THR A 19 14.64 -29.08 26.72
C THR A 19 13.43 -28.18 26.91
N THR A 20 12.62 -28.52 27.88
CA THR A 20 11.50 -27.76 28.41
C THR A 20 11.96 -26.35 28.79
N ILE A 21 11.43 -25.33 28.14
CA ILE A 21 11.67 -23.93 28.50
C ILE A 21 10.43 -23.40 29.23
N ALA A 22 10.65 -23.06 30.51
CA ALA A 22 9.72 -22.32 31.34
C ALA A 22 9.54 -20.86 30.80
N PRO A 23 8.43 -20.18 31.10
CA PRO A 23 8.09 -18.87 30.49
C PRO A 23 8.91 -17.73 31.08
N ALA A 24 10.05 -17.43 30.48
CA ALA A 24 10.90 -16.29 30.83
C ALA A 24 11.47 -15.59 29.56
N ALA A 25 10.63 -15.29 28.58
CA ALA A 25 11.08 -14.71 27.31
C ALA A 25 10.45 -13.33 26.99
N LEU A 26 10.28 -12.46 28.00
CA LEU A 26 9.86 -11.06 27.79
C LEU A 26 10.93 -10.02 28.15
N CYS A 27 12.19 -10.43 28.43
CA CYS A 27 13.27 -9.53 28.82
C CYS A 27 14.50 -9.50 27.90
N GLY A 28 14.32 -9.67 26.60
CA GLY A 28 15.43 -9.78 25.65
C GLY A 28 15.73 -8.55 24.77
N LEU A 29 15.17 -7.37 25.02
CA LEU A 29 15.23 -6.24 24.07
C LEU A 29 15.75 -4.91 24.66
N THR A 30 16.57 -4.91 25.69
CA THR A 30 17.24 -3.66 26.07
C THR A 30 18.68 -3.91 26.50
N GLY A 31 19.60 -3.02 26.07
CA GLY A 31 20.99 -3.03 26.51
C GLY A 31 21.12 -2.85 28.03
N ALA A 32 22.30 -3.17 28.56
CA ALA A 32 22.60 -3.40 29.98
C ALA A 32 22.20 -2.31 30.99
N THR A 33 21.75 -1.12 30.55
CA THR A 33 21.40 0.00 31.44
C THR A 33 19.89 0.13 31.72
N GLY A 34 19.03 -0.48 30.91
CA GLY A 34 17.56 -0.41 31.11
C GLY A 34 16.97 -1.47 32.05
N ARG A 35 17.73 -2.52 32.35
CA ARG A 35 17.25 -3.70 33.09
C ARG A 35 16.89 -3.44 34.56
N ARG A 36 17.47 -2.43 35.19
CA ARG A 36 17.28 -2.18 36.63
C ARG A 36 16.00 -1.41 36.99
N TRP A 37 15.44 -0.66 36.06
CA TRP A 37 14.22 0.14 36.29
C TRP A 37 12.92 -0.63 36.02
N LEU A 38 12.91 -1.55 35.08
CA LEU A 38 11.74 -2.38 34.75
C LEU A 38 11.40 -3.42 35.85
N LEU A 39 12.41 -3.98 36.49
CA LEU A 39 12.20 -4.93 37.58
C LEU A 39 11.71 -4.25 38.87
N ALA A 40 12.05 -2.99 39.10
CA ALA A 40 11.56 -2.20 40.23
C ALA A 40 10.08 -1.80 40.07
N LEU A 41 9.61 -1.56 38.85
CA LEU A 41 8.19 -1.27 38.56
C LEU A 41 7.31 -2.50 38.71
N CYS A 42 7.74 -3.68 38.26
CA CYS A 42 6.98 -4.92 38.40
C CYS A 42 6.88 -5.41 39.87
N GLY A 43 7.92 -5.18 40.67
CA GLY A 43 7.90 -5.56 42.09
C GLY A 43 7.01 -4.71 42.99
N ALA A 44 6.86 -3.44 42.69
CA ALA A 44 6.04 -2.52 43.44
C ALA A 44 4.52 -2.65 43.20
N LEU A 45 4.12 -3.25 42.06
CA LEU A 45 2.72 -3.44 41.68
C LEU A 45 2.09 -4.73 42.22
N LEU A 46 2.88 -5.69 42.64
CA LEU A 46 2.39 -6.99 43.15
C LEU A 46 2.10 -7.02 44.66
N SER A 47 2.49 -5.99 45.42
CA SER A 47 2.38 -5.99 46.88
C SER A 47 1.14 -5.31 47.48
N HIS A 48 0.22 -4.78 46.63
CA HIS A 48 -0.96 -4.04 47.12
C HIS A 48 -2.32 -4.61 46.67
N ALA A 49 -2.40 -5.91 46.33
CA ALA A 49 -3.64 -6.56 45.93
C ALA A 49 -4.21 -7.44 47.04
N ALA A 50 -4.58 -6.87 48.18
CA ALA A 50 -5.41 -7.56 49.17
C ALA A 50 -6.43 -6.57 49.74
N ALA A 51 -7.70 -6.92 49.58
CA ALA A 51 -8.93 -6.36 50.14
C ALA A 51 -9.61 -5.23 49.30
N ALA A 52 -10.60 -5.70 48.53
CA ALA A 52 -11.74 -4.85 48.11
C ALA A 52 -12.99 -5.72 48.04
N ASP A 53 -14.07 -5.22 48.66
CA ASP A 53 -15.38 -5.84 48.85
C ASP A 53 -16.05 -6.24 47.50
N ALA A 54 -16.93 -7.25 47.60
CA ALA A 54 -17.69 -7.80 46.48
C ALA A 54 -18.65 -6.75 45.88
N PRO A 55 -18.61 -6.53 44.55
CA PRO A 55 -19.57 -5.64 43.92
C PRO A 55 -20.90 -6.36 43.68
N GLN A 56 -22.00 -5.63 43.96
CA GLN A 56 -23.36 -5.99 43.59
C GLN A 56 -23.50 -6.33 42.12
N GLU A 57 -24.27 -7.36 41.81
CA GLU A 57 -24.65 -7.72 40.42
C GLU A 57 -25.29 -6.51 39.73
N PRO A 58 -24.84 -6.17 38.53
CA PRO A 58 -25.52 -5.15 37.74
C PRO A 58 -26.86 -5.73 37.28
N THR A 59 -27.93 -5.14 37.78
CA THR A 59 -29.30 -5.32 37.26
C THR A 59 -29.27 -5.30 35.71
N SER A 60 -29.96 -6.28 35.13
CA SER A 60 -30.17 -6.54 33.71
C SER A 60 -30.09 -5.25 32.87
N ALA A 61 -28.96 -5.04 32.16
CA ALA A 61 -28.87 -3.99 31.19
C ALA A 61 -29.99 -4.18 30.16
N GLN A 62 -30.91 -3.23 30.09
CA GLN A 62 -31.88 -3.16 29.03
C GLN A 62 -31.11 -3.21 27.71
N ILE A 63 -31.42 -4.22 26.92
CA ILE A 63 -30.88 -4.40 25.58
C ILE A 63 -31.56 -3.32 24.73
N GLY A 64 -30.98 -2.14 24.73
CA GLY A 64 -31.21 -1.20 23.63
C GLY A 64 -30.71 -1.88 22.35
N PRO A 65 -31.34 -1.64 21.20
CA PRO A 65 -30.76 -2.07 19.93
C PRO A 65 -29.31 -1.59 19.94
N VAL A 66 -28.37 -2.45 19.49
CA VAL A 66 -27.01 -2.00 19.18
C VAL A 66 -27.17 -1.12 17.95
N LEU A 67 -27.71 0.06 18.21
CA LEU A 67 -27.76 1.14 17.26
C LEU A 67 -26.31 1.58 17.11
N ILE A 68 -25.76 1.41 15.92
CA ILE A 68 -24.59 2.14 15.50
C ILE A 68 -25.03 3.58 15.33
N GLU A 69 -25.27 4.29 16.43
CA GLU A 69 -25.33 5.74 16.44
C GLU A 69 -23.88 6.23 16.32
N ALA A 70 -23.43 6.36 15.11
CA ALA A 70 -22.27 7.14 14.87
C ALA A 70 -22.66 8.61 15.11
N ARG A 71 -22.23 9.12 16.21
CA ARG A 71 -22.13 10.57 16.39
C ARG A 71 -21.04 11.02 15.44
N GLN A 72 -21.30 12.07 14.65
CA GLN A 72 -20.21 12.76 13.97
C GLN A 72 -19.09 12.96 14.99
N PRO A 73 -17.81 12.80 14.62
CA PRO A 73 -16.75 13.19 15.53
C PRO A 73 -17.11 14.60 16.00
N PRO A 74 -17.04 14.90 17.31
CA PRO A 74 -17.59 16.11 17.87
C PRO A 74 -16.76 17.32 17.46
N VAL A 75 -16.77 17.63 16.13
CA VAL A 75 -16.22 18.88 15.64
C VAL A 75 -16.94 20.01 16.36
N LEU A 76 -18.23 19.80 16.60
CA LEU A 76 -19.08 20.78 17.29
C LEU A 76 -20.04 20.14 18.29
N GLY A 77 -19.97 18.84 18.53
CA GLY A 77 -20.96 18.13 19.35
C GLY A 77 -22.34 18.02 18.70
N PHE A 78 -22.49 18.35 17.42
CA PHE A 78 -23.74 18.21 16.72
C PHE A 78 -23.97 16.75 16.32
N GLN A 79 -25.17 16.25 16.65
CA GLN A 79 -25.61 14.95 16.15
C GLN A 79 -26.04 15.12 14.69
N THR A 80 -25.29 14.52 13.77
CA THR A 80 -25.77 14.37 12.39
C THR A 80 -26.28 12.95 12.19
N HIS A 81 -27.41 12.83 11.50
CA HIS A 81 -28.00 11.53 11.16
C HIS A 81 -27.34 10.87 9.95
N ALA A 82 -26.10 11.23 9.67
CA ALA A 82 -25.39 10.80 8.48
C ALA A 82 -25.11 9.30 8.47
N PRO A 83 -25.10 8.64 7.31
CA PRO A 83 -24.68 7.26 7.20
C PRO A 83 -23.21 7.16 7.58
N VAL A 84 -22.93 6.47 8.66
CA VAL A 84 -21.58 6.18 9.15
C VAL A 84 -21.46 4.69 9.33
N LYS A 85 -20.35 4.13 8.88
CA LYS A 85 -20.00 2.74 9.18
C LYS A 85 -19.11 2.71 10.41
N VAL A 86 -19.38 1.80 11.33
CA VAL A 86 -18.62 1.67 12.57
C VAL A 86 -18.10 0.27 12.73
N LEU A 87 -16.82 0.15 13.08
CA LEU A 87 -16.17 -1.09 13.44
C LEU A 87 -15.66 -0.99 14.88
N THR A 88 -16.08 -1.90 15.75
CA THR A 88 -15.77 -1.85 17.18
C THR A 88 -14.52 -2.65 17.54
N ALA A 89 -13.86 -2.27 18.64
CA ALA A 89 -12.74 -3.02 19.21
C ALA A 89 -13.05 -4.50 19.43
N THR A 90 -14.24 -4.83 19.94
CA THR A 90 -14.67 -6.21 20.16
C THR A 90 -14.66 -7.02 18.86
N THR A 91 -15.21 -6.47 17.78
CA THR A 91 -15.19 -7.14 16.47
C THR A 91 -13.76 -7.37 15.97
N LEU A 92 -12.89 -6.33 16.07
CA LEU A 92 -11.49 -6.44 15.67
C LEU A 92 -10.74 -7.51 16.45
N HIS A 93 -10.96 -7.52 17.77
CA HIS A 93 -10.32 -8.46 18.65
C HIS A 93 -10.75 -9.91 18.39
N ASN A 94 -12.06 -10.17 18.30
CA ASN A 94 -12.61 -11.50 18.07
C ASN A 94 -12.16 -12.10 16.73
N LEU A 95 -12.04 -11.26 15.69
CA LEU A 95 -11.52 -11.65 14.38
C LEU A 95 -9.98 -11.71 14.31
N GLY A 96 -9.27 -11.56 15.42
CA GLY A 96 -7.81 -11.66 15.47
C GLY A 96 -7.08 -10.60 14.62
N VAL A 97 -7.72 -9.47 14.34
CA VAL A 97 -7.15 -8.39 13.54
C VAL A 97 -5.99 -7.71 14.28
N GLN A 98 -4.84 -7.59 13.64
CA GLN A 98 -3.62 -7.05 14.26
C GLN A 98 -3.11 -5.77 13.64
N ASN A 99 -3.71 -5.34 12.53
CA ASN A 99 -3.36 -4.06 11.92
C ASN A 99 -4.61 -3.37 11.36
N LEU A 100 -4.51 -2.06 11.26
CA LEU A 100 -5.64 -1.21 10.87
C LEU A 100 -6.05 -1.40 9.41
N GLY A 101 -5.10 -1.68 8.51
CA GLY A 101 -5.40 -1.99 7.12
C GLY A 101 -6.28 -3.24 6.97
N GLN A 102 -6.00 -4.31 7.73
CA GLN A 102 -6.87 -5.49 7.79
C GLN A 102 -8.26 -5.15 8.34
N ALA A 103 -8.32 -4.29 9.37
CA ALA A 103 -9.58 -3.85 9.96
C ALA A 103 -10.49 -3.19 8.91
N LEU A 104 -9.95 -2.27 8.13
CA LEU A 104 -10.72 -1.53 7.13
C LEU A 104 -11.22 -2.45 5.99
N ARG A 105 -10.44 -3.45 5.59
CA ARG A 105 -10.86 -4.44 4.57
C ARG A 105 -12.02 -5.36 5.00
N LEU A 106 -12.44 -5.35 6.26
CA LEU A 106 -13.69 -5.98 6.68
C LEU A 106 -14.93 -5.21 6.22
N MET A 107 -14.75 -3.98 5.78
CA MET A 107 -15.83 -3.13 5.27
C MET A 107 -15.75 -3.05 3.74
N PRO A 108 -16.81 -3.45 3.01
CA PRO A 108 -16.81 -3.52 1.54
C PRO A 108 -16.63 -2.18 0.80
N LEU A 109 -16.55 -1.07 1.52
CA LEU A 109 -16.26 0.27 1.00
C LEU A 109 -14.79 0.49 0.68
N PHE A 110 -13.91 -0.33 1.27
CA PHE A 110 -12.47 -0.20 1.11
C PHE A 110 -11.98 -1.17 0.06
N GLY A 111 -11.50 -0.61 -1.02
CA GLY A 111 -10.95 -1.32 -2.14
C GLY A 111 -9.52 -1.83 -1.92
N SER A 112 -8.80 -1.94 -3.01
CA SER A 112 -7.42 -2.40 -3.01
C SER A 112 -6.54 -1.49 -2.17
N SER A 113 -5.97 -2.00 -1.10
CA SER A 113 -4.99 -1.30 -0.29
C SER A 113 -3.63 -1.99 -0.39
N ASN A 114 -2.56 -1.27 -0.07
CA ASN A 114 -1.26 -1.90 0.06
C ASN A 114 -1.34 -3.01 1.12
N GLY A 115 -1.44 -4.26 0.67
CA GLY A 115 -1.52 -5.44 1.54
C GLY A 115 -0.15 -5.81 2.12
N LEU A 116 -0.15 -6.61 3.21
CA LEU A 116 1.08 -7.21 3.76
C LEU A 116 1.66 -8.32 2.87
N GLY A 117 0.88 -8.82 1.90
CA GLY A 117 1.33 -9.81 0.93
C GLY A 117 1.70 -9.08 -0.35
N THR A 118 2.97 -8.94 -0.63
CA THR A 118 3.40 -8.27 -1.84
C THR A 118 4.33 -9.15 -2.64
N GLY A 119 3.80 -9.75 -3.67
CA GLY A 119 4.63 -10.26 -4.75
C GLY A 119 5.24 -9.16 -5.62
N SER A 120 5.32 -7.91 -5.14
CA SER A 120 5.81 -6.77 -5.91
C SER A 120 7.27 -6.49 -5.59
N THR A 121 8.07 -6.54 -6.59
CA THR A 121 9.44 -6.03 -6.65
C THR A 121 9.43 -4.51 -6.57
N SER A 122 10.22 -3.95 -5.65
CA SER A 122 10.51 -2.53 -5.49
C SER A 122 9.41 -1.66 -4.86
N LYS A 123 9.27 -1.76 -3.56
CA LYS A 123 8.73 -0.65 -2.78
C LYS A 123 9.88 0.16 -2.22
N PHE A 124 10.35 1.09 -3.03
CA PHE A 124 11.28 2.12 -2.63
C PHE A 124 10.63 2.94 -1.51
N THR A 125 11.17 2.93 -0.30
CA THR A 125 10.82 3.79 0.84
C THR A 125 9.50 3.53 1.59
N ASN A 126 8.68 2.53 1.24
CA ASN A 126 7.42 2.27 1.94
C ASN A 126 7.11 0.78 2.18
N GLY A 127 8.12 -0.04 2.38
CA GLY A 127 7.96 -1.46 2.72
C GLY A 127 7.12 -1.66 3.98
N GLY A 128 6.09 -2.50 3.90
CA GLY A 128 5.17 -2.79 5.01
C GLY A 128 4.16 -1.68 5.36
N GLU A 129 4.15 -0.58 4.63
CA GLU A 129 3.14 0.47 4.76
C GLU A 129 1.75 -0.05 4.38
N GLN A 130 0.75 0.37 5.13
CA GLN A 130 -0.65 0.08 4.87
C GLN A 130 -1.44 1.37 4.82
N SER A 131 -2.24 1.54 3.80
CA SER A 131 -3.07 2.71 3.59
C SER A 131 -4.55 2.33 3.44
N ALA A 132 -5.44 3.32 3.57
CA ALA A 132 -6.86 3.17 3.30
C ALA A 132 -7.18 3.67 1.90
N ASP A 133 -7.91 2.88 1.13
CA ASP A 133 -8.48 3.28 -0.15
C ASP A 133 -10.00 3.15 -0.08
N LEU A 134 -10.70 4.27 -0.03
CA LEU A 134 -12.15 4.35 0.09
C LEU A 134 -12.74 4.60 -1.30
N PHE A 135 -13.66 3.73 -1.75
CA PHE A 135 -14.27 3.75 -3.09
C PHE A 135 -13.28 3.55 -4.26
N ASP A 136 -12.14 2.90 -4.02
CA ASP A 136 -11.05 2.73 -5.00
C ASP A 136 -10.53 4.06 -5.56
N LEU A 137 -10.69 5.17 -4.81
CA LEU A 137 -10.31 6.51 -5.21
C LEU A 137 -8.85 6.87 -4.88
N THR A 138 -8.06 5.90 -4.47
CA THR A 138 -6.69 6.00 -3.97
C THR A 138 -6.57 6.57 -2.55
N ASN A 139 -5.46 6.24 -1.89
CA ASN A 139 -5.21 6.54 -0.48
C ASN A 139 -5.02 8.04 -0.17
N SER A 140 -4.56 8.84 -1.13
CA SER A 140 -4.37 10.28 -0.95
C SER A 140 -5.68 11.11 -0.92
N ARG A 141 -6.84 10.47 -1.19
CA ARG A 141 -8.16 11.10 -1.20
C ARG A 141 -9.02 10.75 0.02
N VAL A 142 -8.41 10.10 1.03
CA VAL A 142 -9.06 9.74 2.30
C VAL A 142 -8.31 10.38 3.46
N VAL A 143 -9.01 11.09 4.33
CA VAL A 143 -8.43 11.69 5.54
C VAL A 143 -8.52 10.71 6.69
N ILE A 144 -7.39 10.42 7.31
CA ILE A 144 -7.32 9.60 8.53
C ILE A 144 -7.20 10.50 9.74
N LEU A 145 -8.08 10.29 10.70
CA LEU A 145 -8.13 11.02 11.95
C LEU A 145 -7.95 10.08 13.14
N VAL A 146 -7.37 10.61 14.19
CA VAL A 146 -7.35 10.00 15.53
C VAL A 146 -7.97 11.01 16.50
N ASN A 147 -9.12 10.64 17.09
CA ASN A 147 -9.92 11.51 17.94
C ASN A 147 -10.29 12.86 17.29
N GLY A 148 -10.54 12.84 15.97
CA GLY A 148 -10.92 14.03 15.20
C GLY A 148 -9.76 14.89 14.71
N GLN A 149 -8.50 14.47 14.91
CA GLN A 149 -7.28 15.16 14.48
C GLN A 149 -6.49 14.33 13.48
N ARG A 150 -5.94 14.98 12.45
CA ARG A 150 -5.20 14.31 11.38
C ARG A 150 -4.09 13.41 11.91
N TRP A 151 -3.96 12.23 11.33
CA TRP A 151 -2.75 11.43 11.42
C TRP A 151 -1.73 11.96 10.41
N ILE A 152 -0.44 11.73 10.67
CA ILE A 152 0.61 12.21 9.76
C ILE A 152 0.50 11.49 8.41
N GLU A 153 0.59 12.26 7.35
CA GLU A 153 0.65 11.75 5.97
C GLU A 153 2.10 11.61 5.53
N GLY A 154 2.38 10.58 4.77
CA GLY A 154 3.67 10.32 4.15
C GLY A 154 4.01 11.31 3.04
N PHE A 155 5.19 11.18 2.48
CA PHE A 155 5.69 12.04 1.41
C PHE A 155 4.83 11.99 0.14
N GLN A 156 4.15 10.86 -0.09
CA GLN A 156 3.26 10.58 -1.22
C GLN A 156 1.78 10.94 -0.95
N GLY A 157 1.49 11.63 0.15
CA GLY A 157 0.11 12.02 0.49
C GLY A 157 -0.73 10.90 1.11
N ASP A 158 -0.18 9.73 1.30
CA ASP A 158 -0.81 8.60 1.97
C ASP A 158 -0.58 8.61 3.49
N THR A 159 -1.36 7.82 4.20
CA THR A 159 -1.24 7.68 5.65
C THR A 159 -0.87 6.24 5.98
N ASP A 160 0.27 6.04 6.64
CA ASP A 160 0.68 4.72 7.13
C ASP A 160 -0.14 4.29 8.35
N LEU A 161 -1.09 3.40 8.12
CA LEU A 161 -1.95 2.80 9.14
C LEU A 161 -1.26 1.70 9.94
N SER A 162 -0.15 1.18 9.44
CA SER A 162 0.56 0.08 10.06
C SER A 162 1.23 0.48 11.38
N THR A 163 1.56 1.76 11.55
CA THR A 163 2.18 2.26 12.79
C THR A 163 1.20 2.44 13.94
N PHE A 164 -0.13 2.39 13.69
CA PHE A 164 -1.15 2.60 14.71
C PHE A 164 -1.51 1.30 15.45
N PRO A 165 -1.41 1.24 16.79
CA PRO A 165 -1.71 0.04 17.57
C PRO A 165 -3.20 -0.29 17.59
N VAL A 166 -3.60 -1.49 17.13
CA VAL A 166 -5.01 -1.92 17.19
C VAL A 166 -5.53 -1.98 18.63
N ALA A 167 -4.70 -2.32 19.59
CA ALA A 167 -5.06 -2.34 21.02
C ALA A 167 -5.48 -0.96 21.58
N LEU A 168 -5.17 0.14 20.90
CA LEU A 168 -5.57 1.49 21.27
C LEU A 168 -6.98 1.86 20.76
N ILE A 169 -7.55 1.08 19.84
CA ILE A 169 -8.81 1.39 19.18
C ILE A 169 -9.99 1.04 20.09
N GLU A 170 -10.90 1.99 20.34
CA GLU A 170 -12.26 1.73 20.84
C GLU A 170 -13.21 1.40 19.70
N LYS A 171 -13.17 2.23 18.64
CA LYS A 171 -13.95 2.07 17.41
C LYS A 171 -13.34 2.86 16.26
N ILE A 172 -13.67 2.43 15.05
CA ILE A 172 -13.36 3.13 13.80
C ILE A 172 -14.67 3.62 13.21
N GLU A 173 -14.76 4.89 12.90
CA GLU A 173 -15.90 5.52 12.25
C GLU A 173 -15.51 5.95 10.84
N VAL A 174 -16.32 5.58 9.84
CA VAL A 174 -16.10 5.93 8.44
C VAL A 174 -17.22 6.83 7.95
N TYR A 175 -16.84 7.96 7.40
CA TYR A 175 -17.73 9.01 6.87
C TYR A 175 -17.55 9.10 5.35
N PRO A 176 -18.30 8.30 4.56
CA PRO A 176 -18.11 8.23 3.11
C PRO A 176 -18.51 9.52 2.39
N ALA A 177 -17.75 9.87 1.36
CA ALA A 177 -18.02 10.94 0.39
C ALA A 177 -18.24 12.34 0.98
N ARG A 178 -17.64 12.64 2.15
CA ARG A 178 -17.80 13.95 2.84
C ARG A 178 -16.67 14.25 3.83
N GLY A 179 -16.72 15.45 4.44
CA GLY A 179 -15.80 15.88 5.50
C GLY A 179 -14.89 17.03 5.09
N SER A 180 -14.90 17.47 3.84
CA SER A 180 -14.02 18.55 3.38
C SER A 180 -14.32 19.89 4.05
N VAL A 181 -15.56 20.18 4.46
CA VAL A 181 -15.88 21.41 5.20
C VAL A 181 -15.21 21.38 6.58
N ALA A 182 -15.40 20.30 7.33
CA ALA A 182 -14.89 20.18 8.68
C ALA A 182 -13.36 19.95 8.73
N TYR A 183 -12.83 19.07 7.86
CA TYR A 183 -11.45 18.57 7.93
C TYR A 183 -10.54 19.07 6.81
N GLY A 184 -11.10 19.65 5.74
CA GLY A 184 -10.37 20.30 4.65
C GLY A 184 -9.77 19.33 3.64
N ASP A 185 -8.52 19.58 3.30
CA ASP A 185 -7.75 18.94 2.25
C ASP A 185 -7.76 17.40 2.32
N GLY A 186 -7.86 16.72 1.16
CA GLY A 186 -7.80 15.25 1.05
C GLY A 186 -9.11 14.51 1.33
N ALA A 187 -10.16 15.14 1.88
CA ALA A 187 -11.42 14.47 2.23
C ALA A 187 -12.37 14.33 1.02
N ILE A 188 -11.86 13.87 -0.14
CA ILE A 188 -12.66 13.65 -1.36
C ILE A 188 -13.50 12.39 -1.23
N ALA A 189 -12.87 11.24 -0.98
CA ALA A 189 -13.55 9.97 -0.80
C ALA A 189 -14.26 9.89 0.56
N GLY A 190 -13.74 10.61 1.54
CA GLY A 190 -14.32 10.66 2.89
C GLY A 190 -13.29 10.73 3.99
N VAL A 191 -13.74 10.39 5.20
CA VAL A 191 -12.95 10.47 6.44
C VAL A 191 -13.05 9.15 7.19
N VAL A 192 -11.91 8.68 7.71
CA VAL A 192 -11.83 7.57 8.67
C VAL A 192 -11.36 8.15 9.99
N ASN A 193 -12.19 8.05 11.03
CA ASN A 193 -11.86 8.56 12.36
C ASN A 193 -11.67 7.41 13.35
N ILE A 194 -10.48 7.27 13.87
CA ILE A 194 -10.12 6.27 14.86
C ILE A 194 -10.34 6.88 16.24
N ILE A 195 -11.27 6.32 16.98
CA ILE A 195 -11.52 6.71 18.38
C ILE A 195 -10.69 5.79 19.27
N THR A 196 -9.86 6.39 20.11
CA THR A 196 -9.01 5.66 21.04
C THR A 196 -9.76 5.26 22.31
N VAL A 197 -9.29 4.18 22.95
CA VAL A 197 -9.81 3.76 24.25
C VAL A 197 -9.79 4.94 25.24
N PRO A 198 -10.91 5.23 25.91
CA PRO A 198 -10.95 6.32 26.88
C PRO A 198 -10.15 5.95 28.14
N SER A 199 -9.84 6.98 28.98
CA SER A 199 -9.20 6.72 30.26
C SER A 199 -10.08 5.83 31.15
N PHE A 200 -9.48 4.85 31.78
CA PHE A 200 -10.13 3.85 32.65
C PHE A 200 -9.35 3.72 33.97
N ASN A 201 -9.88 2.94 34.91
CA ASN A 201 -9.15 2.56 36.12
C ASN A 201 -8.63 1.13 35.98
N GLY A 202 -7.36 0.90 36.30
CA GLY A 202 -6.80 -0.43 36.39
C GLY A 202 -5.82 -0.81 35.28
N VAL A 203 -5.84 -2.08 34.89
CA VAL A 203 -4.90 -2.70 33.94
C VAL A 203 -5.65 -3.44 32.86
N MET A 204 -5.28 -3.24 31.62
CA MET A 204 -5.68 -4.07 30.48
C MET A 204 -4.42 -4.68 29.85
N ALA A 205 -4.44 -6.00 29.61
CA ALA A 205 -3.36 -6.69 28.94
C ALA A 205 -3.91 -7.66 27.91
N SER A 206 -3.27 -7.77 26.78
CA SER A 206 -3.59 -8.74 25.74
C SER A 206 -2.31 -9.34 25.19
N ALA A 207 -2.35 -10.63 24.89
CA ALA A 207 -1.26 -11.31 24.19
C ALA A 207 -1.84 -12.42 23.30
N GLY A 208 -1.20 -12.67 22.17
CA GLY A 208 -1.65 -13.71 21.27
C GLY A 208 -0.60 -14.16 20.28
N THR A 209 -0.94 -15.22 19.56
CA THR A 209 -0.10 -15.79 18.50
C THR A 209 -0.97 -16.32 17.37
N GLY A 210 -0.42 -16.35 16.17
CA GLY A 210 -1.05 -16.95 14.99
C GLY A 210 -0.02 -17.66 14.14
N LEU A 211 -0.46 -18.64 13.36
CA LEU A 211 0.36 -19.42 12.44
C LEU A 211 -0.38 -19.56 11.12
N SER A 212 0.32 -19.37 10.00
CA SER A 212 -0.20 -19.58 8.66
C SER A 212 0.12 -21.00 8.18
N GLN A 213 -0.81 -21.63 7.48
CA GLN A 213 -0.63 -22.97 6.94
C GLN A 213 -0.06 -22.94 5.53
N GLY A 214 1.12 -23.54 5.35
CA GLY A 214 1.73 -23.82 4.05
C GLY A 214 1.29 -25.16 3.46
N SER A 215 2.01 -25.59 2.42
CA SER A 215 1.82 -26.90 1.78
C SER A 215 2.35 -28.01 2.70
N GLY A 216 1.57 -28.43 3.68
CA GLY A 216 1.89 -29.52 4.61
C GLY A 216 2.66 -29.11 5.88
N HIS A 217 2.93 -27.84 6.12
CA HIS A 217 3.59 -27.32 7.32
C HIS A 217 3.00 -25.98 7.75
N TRP A 218 3.28 -25.55 8.98
CA TRP A 218 2.89 -24.25 9.52
C TRP A 218 4.06 -23.30 9.43
N ASP A 219 3.80 -22.08 8.95
CA ASP A 219 4.77 -21.01 8.77
C ASP A 219 4.17 -19.65 9.16
N GLY A 220 4.82 -18.54 8.84
CA GLY A 220 4.25 -17.22 8.99
C GLY A 220 3.80 -16.88 10.40
N GLN A 221 4.63 -17.21 11.42
CA GLN A 221 4.29 -16.94 12.80
C GLN A 221 4.06 -15.45 13.04
N ARG A 222 2.95 -15.13 13.70
CA ARG A 222 2.59 -13.80 14.17
C ARG A 222 2.41 -13.82 15.68
N THR A 223 3.00 -12.86 16.38
CA THR A 223 2.85 -12.68 17.83
C THR A 223 2.56 -11.23 18.15
N TRP A 224 1.77 -10.98 19.17
CA TRP A 224 1.45 -9.63 19.63
C TRP A 224 1.23 -9.60 21.14
N ALA A 225 1.49 -8.43 21.72
CA ALA A 225 1.17 -8.17 23.12
C ALA A 225 0.89 -6.68 23.33
N SER A 226 0.01 -6.38 24.28
CA SER A 226 -0.25 -5.01 24.72
C SER A 226 -0.48 -4.95 26.22
N LEU A 227 -0.12 -3.81 26.83
CA LEU A 227 -0.34 -3.49 28.23
C LEU A 227 -0.81 -2.04 28.33
N ALA A 228 -1.98 -1.83 28.89
CA ALA A 228 -2.49 -0.50 29.19
C ALA A 228 -2.71 -0.36 30.70
N LEU A 229 -2.30 0.80 31.22
CA LEU A 229 -2.45 1.22 32.60
C LEU A 229 -3.29 2.50 32.61
N GLY A 230 -4.33 2.55 33.42
CA GLY A 230 -5.22 3.69 33.49
C GLY A 230 -5.56 4.09 34.93
N ARG A 231 -5.69 5.39 35.13
CA ARG A 231 -6.27 5.98 36.33
C ARG A 231 -7.20 7.11 35.92
N ARG A 232 -8.45 7.01 36.32
CA ARG A 232 -9.48 8.00 36.05
C ARG A 232 -10.05 8.54 37.37
N GLY A 233 -9.89 9.83 37.58
CA GLY A 233 -10.51 10.56 38.69
C GLY A 233 -11.67 11.45 38.22
N THR A 234 -12.25 12.21 39.12
CA THR A 234 -13.34 13.17 38.82
C THR A 234 -12.85 14.37 38.05
N SER A 235 -11.65 14.89 38.38
CA SER A 235 -11.06 16.07 37.75
C SER A 235 -9.82 15.78 36.90
N SER A 236 -9.29 14.55 36.89
CA SER A 236 -8.11 14.22 36.11
C SER A 236 -8.09 12.74 35.74
N GLY A 237 -7.46 12.41 34.65
CA GLY A 237 -7.21 11.05 34.25
C GLY A 237 -5.91 10.92 33.48
N LEU A 238 -5.30 9.74 33.56
CA LEU A 238 -4.09 9.37 32.85
C LEU A 238 -4.21 7.95 32.34
N MET A 239 -3.76 7.70 31.12
CA MET A 239 -3.66 6.37 30.53
C MET A 239 -2.32 6.25 29.80
N ALA A 240 -1.70 5.08 29.90
CA ALA A 240 -0.53 4.69 29.09
C ALA A 240 -0.78 3.32 28.49
N LEU A 241 -0.48 3.14 27.21
CA LEU A 241 -0.56 1.88 26.49
C LEU A 241 0.75 1.61 25.78
N LEU A 242 1.33 0.44 26.01
CA LEU A 242 2.45 -0.10 25.27
C LEU A 242 1.96 -1.32 24.48
N SER A 243 2.30 -1.39 23.22
CA SER A 243 1.96 -2.54 22.36
C SER A 243 3.12 -2.92 21.47
N GLY A 244 3.17 -4.18 21.06
CA GLY A 244 4.12 -4.68 20.10
C GLY A 244 3.60 -5.89 19.35
N SER A 245 4.05 -6.05 18.11
CA SER A 245 3.77 -7.20 17.26
C SER A 245 4.99 -7.59 16.43
N ASN A 246 5.06 -8.87 16.10
CA ASN A 246 6.08 -9.43 15.22
C ASN A 246 5.45 -10.45 14.29
N GLN A 247 5.63 -10.26 12.98
CA GLN A 247 5.20 -11.14 11.89
C GLN A 247 6.46 -11.68 11.22
N SER A 248 6.63 -13.00 11.17
CA SER A 248 7.71 -13.62 10.38
C SER A 248 7.37 -13.63 8.89
N GLY A 249 8.39 -13.53 8.04
CA GLY A 249 8.23 -13.61 6.58
C GLY A 249 7.87 -15.03 6.12
N VAL A 250 7.17 -15.09 4.99
CA VAL A 250 6.90 -16.32 4.25
C VAL A 250 7.28 -16.08 2.79
N SER A 251 8.18 -16.90 2.24
CA SER A 251 8.55 -16.83 0.83
C SER A 251 7.39 -17.28 -0.07
N SER A 252 7.29 -16.69 -1.26
CA SER A 252 6.36 -17.11 -2.31
C SER A 252 6.54 -18.59 -2.71
N ALA A 253 7.75 -19.14 -2.55
CA ALA A 253 8.01 -20.57 -2.76
C ALA A 253 7.25 -21.50 -1.79
N ALA A 254 6.78 -20.99 -0.65
CA ALA A 254 6.08 -21.80 0.34
C ALA A 254 4.65 -22.21 -0.10
N ARG A 255 4.16 -21.69 -1.22
CA ARG A 255 2.84 -22.03 -1.78
C ARG A 255 2.94 -22.40 -3.26
N ALA A 256 2.24 -23.44 -3.67
CA ALA A 256 2.26 -23.89 -5.05
C ALA A 256 1.79 -22.82 -6.06
N LEU A 257 0.79 -22.01 -5.68
CA LEU A 257 0.29 -20.94 -6.55
C LEU A 257 1.33 -19.85 -6.81
N THR A 258 2.20 -19.54 -5.85
CA THR A 258 3.10 -18.38 -5.91
C THR A 258 4.58 -18.75 -6.10
N GLY A 259 4.92 -20.04 -6.06
CA GLY A 259 6.30 -20.51 -6.14
C GLY A 259 6.85 -20.71 -7.54
N VAL A 260 5.95 -20.85 -8.52
CA VAL A 260 6.32 -21.08 -9.93
C VAL A 260 5.48 -20.22 -10.87
N PRO A 261 6.02 -19.82 -12.03
CA PRO A 261 5.24 -19.11 -13.06
C PRO A 261 4.05 -19.93 -13.55
N LEU A 262 3.01 -19.27 -14.01
CA LEU A 262 1.78 -19.92 -14.50
C LEU A 262 2.02 -20.94 -15.63
N ALA A 263 3.03 -20.71 -16.46
CA ALA A 263 3.40 -21.61 -17.56
C ALA A 263 4.31 -22.77 -17.12
N GLY A 264 4.63 -22.87 -15.81
CA GLY A 264 5.57 -23.84 -15.27
C GLY A 264 7.03 -23.38 -15.32
N SER A 265 7.90 -24.12 -14.64
CA SER A 265 9.35 -23.83 -14.56
C SER A 265 10.05 -24.17 -15.88
N GLY A 266 11.12 -23.38 -16.18
CA GLY A 266 11.95 -23.59 -17.38
C GLY A 266 11.31 -23.08 -18.67
N THR A 267 10.28 -22.26 -18.59
CA THR A 267 9.58 -21.71 -19.75
C THR A 267 10.10 -20.32 -20.10
N THR A 268 9.81 -19.87 -21.33
CA THR A 268 10.14 -18.51 -21.80
C THR A 268 9.40 -17.40 -21.04
N ARG A 269 8.49 -17.75 -20.13
CA ARG A 269 7.77 -16.79 -19.26
C ARG A 269 8.51 -16.46 -17.97
N GLU A 270 9.55 -17.23 -17.65
CA GLU A 270 10.50 -16.85 -16.60
C GLU A 270 11.43 -15.72 -17.10
N SER A 271 12.21 -15.18 -16.19
CA SER A 271 13.21 -14.18 -16.58
C SER A 271 14.22 -14.77 -17.57
N PRO A 272 14.42 -14.16 -18.74
CA PRO A 272 15.46 -14.65 -19.67
C PRO A 272 16.87 -14.37 -19.14
N ILE A 273 17.02 -13.43 -18.18
CA ILE A 273 18.35 -13.12 -17.61
C ILE A 273 18.64 -14.08 -16.48
N THR A 274 19.58 -14.98 -16.73
CA THR A 274 19.98 -16.05 -15.83
C THR A 274 21.37 -15.79 -15.21
N PRO A 275 21.79 -16.53 -14.18
CA PRO A 275 23.14 -16.47 -13.68
C PRO A 275 24.24 -16.98 -14.65
N TYR A 276 23.86 -17.72 -15.69
CA TYR A 276 24.78 -18.16 -16.74
C TYR A 276 25.14 -17.06 -17.73
N GLY A 277 24.43 -15.93 -17.73
CA GLY A 277 24.64 -14.81 -18.62
C GLY A 277 24.16 -15.04 -20.05
N GLN A 278 24.01 -13.97 -20.78
CA GLN A 278 23.75 -13.91 -22.21
C GLN A 278 24.76 -12.96 -22.85
N PHE A 279 25.45 -13.41 -23.89
CA PHE A 279 26.55 -12.69 -24.52
C PHE A 279 26.23 -12.53 -26.01
N THR A 280 25.73 -11.35 -26.38
CA THR A 280 25.39 -11.00 -27.77
C THR A 280 26.36 -9.93 -28.26
N PHE A 281 27.25 -10.28 -29.20
CA PHE A 281 28.25 -9.38 -29.73
C PHE A 281 28.68 -9.75 -31.15
N VAL A 282 29.30 -8.80 -31.86
CA VAL A 282 29.91 -8.98 -33.18
C VAL A 282 31.40 -9.24 -32.98
N PRO A 283 31.93 -10.45 -33.26
CA PRO A 283 33.35 -10.73 -33.10
C PRO A 283 34.17 -10.09 -34.24
N THR A 284 35.02 -9.13 -33.91
CA THR A 284 35.88 -8.43 -34.88
C THR A 284 37.20 -9.17 -35.14
N SER A 285 37.64 -9.99 -34.17
CA SER A 285 38.86 -10.82 -34.27
C SER A 285 38.77 -11.93 -33.19
N GLY A 286 39.86 -12.61 -32.91
CA GLY A 286 39.96 -13.63 -31.86
C GLY A 286 39.29 -14.98 -32.19
N PRO A 287 39.17 -15.90 -31.22
CA PRO A 287 38.75 -17.29 -31.44
C PRO A 287 37.32 -17.45 -31.94
N TYR A 288 36.47 -16.42 -31.74
CA TYR A 288 35.05 -16.45 -32.17
C TYR A 288 34.81 -15.81 -33.52
N ALA A 289 35.78 -15.12 -34.14
CA ALA A 289 35.61 -14.50 -35.45
C ALA A 289 35.24 -15.46 -36.55
N ASN A 290 35.64 -16.74 -36.42
CA ASN A 290 35.32 -17.80 -37.36
C ASN A 290 34.61 -19.00 -36.75
N SER A 291 34.13 -18.84 -35.51
CA SER A 291 33.44 -19.92 -34.79
C SER A 291 32.08 -20.27 -35.42
N SER A 292 31.75 -21.54 -35.43
CA SER A 292 30.39 -22.03 -35.79
C SER A 292 29.34 -21.64 -34.77
N LEU A 293 29.74 -21.25 -33.55
CA LEU A 293 28.84 -20.69 -32.49
C LEU A 293 28.35 -19.29 -32.84
N CYS A 294 29.00 -18.60 -33.81
CA CYS A 294 28.65 -17.23 -34.23
C CYS A 294 28.26 -17.25 -35.70
N PRO A 295 27.02 -17.58 -36.05
CA PRO A 295 26.58 -17.73 -37.46
C PRO A 295 26.73 -16.42 -38.23
N GLN A 296 27.03 -16.54 -39.54
CA GLN A 296 27.13 -15.40 -40.45
C GLN A 296 25.73 -14.86 -40.75
N GLN A 297 25.59 -13.55 -40.70
CA GLN A 297 24.37 -12.81 -41.01
C GLN A 297 24.30 -12.50 -42.52
N SER A 298 23.15 -12.09 -42.98
CA SER A 298 22.92 -11.71 -44.40
C SER A 298 23.80 -10.57 -44.89
N ASN A 299 24.26 -9.70 -43.99
CA ASN A 299 25.16 -8.55 -44.24
C ASN A 299 26.64 -8.96 -44.25
N GLY A 300 26.97 -10.23 -44.10
CA GLY A 300 28.33 -10.76 -44.07
C GLY A 300 29.03 -10.71 -42.70
N SER A 301 28.48 -10.01 -41.72
CA SER A 301 29.03 -9.99 -40.36
C SER A 301 28.64 -11.30 -39.61
N ARG A 302 29.40 -11.63 -38.55
CA ARG A 302 29.01 -12.75 -37.68
C ARG A 302 28.38 -12.18 -36.40
N LEU A 303 27.42 -12.89 -35.86
CA LEU A 303 26.75 -12.56 -34.63
C LEU A 303 26.88 -13.70 -33.63
N CYS A 304 27.56 -13.47 -32.53
CA CYS A 304 27.55 -14.40 -31.39
C CYS A 304 26.33 -14.13 -30.54
N ASN A 305 25.60 -15.18 -30.19
CA ASN A 305 24.51 -15.14 -29.20
C ASN A 305 24.66 -16.37 -28.30
N LEU A 306 25.38 -16.19 -27.21
CA LEU A 306 25.93 -17.27 -26.38
C LEU A 306 25.45 -17.18 -24.93
N THR A 307 25.54 -18.32 -24.22
CA THR A 307 25.43 -18.38 -22.77
C THR A 307 26.53 -19.29 -22.24
N ALA A 308 26.96 -19.10 -20.99
CA ALA A 308 27.91 -20.01 -20.35
C ALA A 308 27.28 -21.40 -20.22
N ALA A 309 28.04 -22.44 -20.57
CA ALA A 309 27.54 -23.80 -20.51
C ALA A 309 27.27 -24.24 -19.06
N PRO A 310 26.11 -24.87 -18.77
CA PRO A 310 25.80 -25.33 -17.41
C PRO A 310 26.49 -26.64 -17.04
N THR A 311 27.65 -26.92 -17.66
CA THR A 311 28.42 -28.16 -17.44
C THR A 311 29.73 -27.89 -16.74
N ALA A 312 30.27 -28.89 -16.03
CA ALA A 312 31.53 -28.77 -15.31
C ALA A 312 32.75 -28.53 -16.24
N ALA A 313 32.63 -28.83 -17.55
CA ALA A 313 33.66 -28.57 -18.55
C ALA A 313 33.79 -27.07 -18.93
N GLY A 314 32.83 -26.23 -18.55
CA GLY A 314 32.84 -24.83 -18.92
C GLY A 314 32.62 -24.59 -20.41
N GLY A 315 32.92 -23.36 -20.87
CA GLY A 315 32.76 -22.95 -22.27
C GLY A 315 31.41 -22.27 -22.54
N PHE A 316 31.11 -22.11 -23.83
CA PHE A 316 29.89 -21.40 -24.28
C PHE A 316 29.09 -22.27 -25.22
N VAL A 317 27.78 -22.10 -25.13
CA VAL A 317 26.81 -22.72 -26.04
C VAL A 317 25.93 -21.64 -26.65
N PRO A 318 25.33 -21.88 -27.83
CA PRO A 318 24.33 -20.97 -28.36
C PRO A 318 23.21 -20.72 -27.35
N LEU A 319 22.77 -19.46 -27.24
CA LEU A 319 21.64 -19.11 -26.41
C LEU A 319 20.37 -19.80 -26.91
N GLY A 320 19.84 -20.72 -26.13
CA GLY A 320 18.60 -21.45 -26.42
C GLY A 320 17.45 -21.00 -25.53
N THR A 321 16.25 -21.48 -25.83
CA THR A 321 15.04 -21.19 -25.06
C THR A 321 15.00 -21.86 -23.67
N ALA A 322 15.93 -22.75 -23.36
CA ALA A 322 15.96 -23.55 -22.13
C ALA A 322 16.59 -22.84 -20.92
N THR A 323 17.08 -21.63 -21.08
CA THR A 323 17.71 -20.86 -19.98
C THR A 323 16.75 -19.82 -19.47
N ALA A 324 15.94 -20.20 -18.51
CA ALA A 324 15.02 -19.31 -17.81
C ALA A 324 15.30 -19.33 -16.30
N PHE A 325 14.99 -18.27 -15.61
CA PHE A 325 15.22 -18.10 -14.18
C PHE A 325 13.93 -17.74 -13.45
N ASN A 326 13.51 -18.64 -12.55
CA ASN A 326 12.36 -18.38 -11.70
C ASN A 326 12.70 -17.36 -10.61
N THR A 327 12.10 -16.18 -10.68
CA THR A 327 12.29 -15.09 -9.72
C THR A 327 11.32 -15.16 -8.52
N LEU A 328 10.22 -15.90 -8.64
CA LEU A 328 9.15 -15.94 -7.64
C LEU A 328 9.61 -16.42 -6.25
N PRO A 329 10.50 -17.41 -6.11
CA PRO A 329 10.98 -17.88 -4.81
C PRO A 329 11.70 -16.83 -3.97
N TYR A 330 12.18 -15.76 -4.60
CA TYR A 330 12.87 -14.65 -3.92
C TYR A 330 11.92 -13.60 -3.38
N ASN A 331 10.66 -13.61 -3.79
CA ASN A 331 9.65 -12.66 -3.33
C ASN A 331 9.01 -13.13 -2.03
N ASP A 332 8.63 -12.19 -1.18
CA ASP A 332 7.84 -12.48 0.01
C ASP A 332 6.36 -12.64 -0.35
N LEU A 333 5.75 -13.73 0.12
CA LEU A 333 4.30 -13.91 0.15
C LEU A 333 3.69 -13.16 1.33
N ILE A 334 4.36 -13.20 2.47
CA ILE A 334 4.07 -12.42 3.67
C ILE A 334 5.37 -11.75 4.08
N MET A 335 5.36 -10.42 4.17
CA MET A 335 6.52 -9.65 4.59
C MET A 335 6.80 -9.81 6.09
N PRO A 336 8.07 -9.97 6.50
CA PRO A 336 8.45 -9.82 7.90
C PRO A 336 8.20 -8.39 8.37
N LEU A 337 7.51 -8.25 9.50
CA LEU A 337 7.09 -6.96 10.03
C LEU A 337 7.19 -6.95 11.56
N LYS A 338 7.89 -5.95 12.11
CA LYS A 338 7.96 -5.70 13.55
C LYS A 338 7.43 -4.32 13.83
N GLN A 339 6.61 -4.21 14.88
CA GLN A 339 6.00 -2.94 15.27
C GLN A 339 5.99 -2.82 16.78
N TRP A 340 6.14 -1.60 17.27
CA TRP A 340 5.81 -1.26 18.65
C TRP A 340 5.29 0.17 18.73
N GLY A 341 4.49 0.46 19.74
CA GLY A 341 3.96 1.79 19.98
C GLY A 341 3.69 2.04 21.46
N LEU A 342 4.03 3.25 21.89
CA LEU A 342 3.71 3.79 23.22
C LEU A 342 2.76 4.96 23.02
N TYR A 343 1.60 4.91 23.66
CA TYR A 343 0.64 5.99 23.74
C TYR A 343 0.41 6.40 25.19
N VAL A 344 0.47 7.68 25.46
CA VAL A 344 0.14 8.25 26.76
C VAL A 344 -0.87 9.37 26.53
N SER A 345 -1.96 9.38 27.26
CA SER A 345 -2.93 10.47 27.24
C SER A 345 -3.43 10.80 28.64
N GLY A 346 -3.73 12.06 28.85
CA GLY A 346 -4.28 12.52 30.11
C GLY A 346 -5.14 13.77 29.94
N TYR A 347 -5.96 14.01 30.96
CA TYR A 347 -6.76 15.21 31.07
C TYR A 347 -6.76 15.77 32.50
N HIS A 348 -6.99 17.06 32.59
CA HIS A 348 -7.18 17.76 33.86
C HIS A 348 -8.22 18.85 33.72
N ASP A 349 -9.20 18.85 34.63
CA ASP A 349 -10.19 19.92 34.75
C ASP A 349 -9.59 21.06 35.56
N LEU A 350 -9.36 22.20 34.90
CA LEU A 350 -8.71 23.38 35.48
C LEU A 350 -9.65 24.23 36.36
N GLY A 351 -10.91 23.85 36.46
CA GLY A 351 -11.96 24.65 37.12
C GLY A 351 -12.74 25.51 36.11
N ASP A 352 -13.81 26.15 36.57
CA ASP A 352 -14.69 27.05 35.78
C ASP A 352 -15.15 26.45 34.42
N GLY A 353 -15.28 25.12 34.36
CA GLY A 353 -15.72 24.43 33.15
C GLY A 353 -14.65 24.35 32.04
N VAL A 354 -13.37 24.66 32.40
CA VAL A 354 -12.24 24.52 31.48
C VAL A 354 -11.51 23.19 31.71
N ARG A 355 -11.23 22.49 30.62
CA ARG A 355 -10.50 21.21 30.62
C ARG A 355 -9.30 21.29 29.68
N ALA A 356 -8.19 20.74 30.14
CA ALA A 356 -6.98 20.53 29.38
C ALA A 356 -6.82 19.02 29.08
N ASP A 357 -6.56 18.67 27.84
CA ASP A 357 -6.23 17.31 27.41
C ASP A 357 -4.87 17.34 26.71
N ALA A 358 -4.10 16.25 26.88
CA ALA A 358 -2.84 16.07 26.17
C ALA A 358 -2.64 14.60 25.80
N SER A 359 -2.00 14.35 24.67
CA SER A 359 -1.58 13.00 24.30
C SER A 359 -0.23 12.99 23.59
N VAL A 360 0.51 11.90 23.76
CA VAL A 360 1.77 11.63 23.08
C VAL A 360 1.74 10.20 22.52
N PHE A 361 2.15 10.04 21.29
CA PHE A 361 2.39 8.75 20.65
C PHE A 361 3.82 8.69 20.12
N VAL A 362 4.48 7.55 20.35
CA VAL A 362 5.76 7.19 19.75
C VAL A 362 5.62 5.76 19.25
N GLY A 363 5.91 5.55 17.98
CA GLY A 363 5.82 4.22 17.37
C GLY A 363 6.93 3.98 16.36
N GLN A 364 7.23 2.70 16.16
CA GLN A 364 8.20 2.25 15.17
C GLN A 364 7.65 1.05 14.42
N ARG A 365 7.87 1.05 13.11
CA ARG A 365 7.70 -0.07 12.20
C ARG A 365 9.04 -0.42 11.57
N ILE A 366 9.37 -1.71 11.56
CA ILE A 366 10.50 -2.28 10.81
C ILE A 366 9.93 -3.34 9.89
N ALA A 367 10.10 -3.14 8.60
CA ALA A 367 9.70 -4.08 7.55
C ALA A 367 10.94 -4.50 6.75
N SER A 368 10.91 -5.70 6.23
CA SER A 368 11.90 -6.14 5.25
C SER A 368 11.18 -6.74 4.05
N GLN A 369 11.70 -6.50 2.86
CA GLN A 369 11.19 -7.09 1.64
C GLN A 369 12.33 -7.71 0.87
N SER A 370 12.10 -8.92 0.35
CA SER A 370 13.05 -9.64 -0.49
C SER A 370 12.61 -9.63 -1.95
N GLY A 371 13.56 -9.51 -2.86
CA GLY A 371 13.36 -9.60 -4.30
C GLY A 371 14.46 -10.41 -4.99
N ALA A 372 14.24 -10.75 -6.25
CA ALA A 372 15.23 -11.51 -7.02
C ALA A 372 16.60 -10.78 -7.08
N PRO A 373 17.73 -11.52 -7.16
CA PRO A 373 19.06 -10.92 -7.30
C PRO A 373 19.13 -9.94 -8.47
N SER A 374 19.89 -8.86 -8.29
CA SER A 374 20.08 -7.81 -9.30
C SER A 374 20.55 -8.36 -10.64
N THR A 375 20.12 -7.71 -11.71
CA THR A 375 20.56 -8.00 -13.08
C THR A 375 21.32 -6.81 -13.64
N ILE A 376 22.25 -7.08 -14.53
CA ILE A 376 22.90 -6.08 -15.37
C ILE A 376 22.65 -6.43 -16.84
N THR A 377 22.61 -5.40 -17.68
CA THR A 377 22.69 -5.54 -19.15
C THR A 377 23.64 -4.44 -19.63
N LEU A 378 24.76 -4.85 -20.17
CA LEU A 378 25.81 -3.99 -20.71
C LEU A 378 25.75 -4.02 -22.25
N GLY A 379 26.24 -2.98 -22.90
CA GLY A 379 26.29 -2.91 -24.37
C GLY A 379 25.36 -1.86 -24.96
N THR A 380 25.23 -1.85 -26.27
CA THR A 380 24.38 -0.89 -27.00
C THR A 380 22.89 -1.02 -26.66
N SER A 381 22.45 -2.20 -26.18
CA SER A 381 21.09 -2.45 -25.69
C SER A 381 20.93 -2.21 -24.18
N GLY A 382 21.88 -1.61 -23.50
CA GLY A 382 21.89 -1.43 -22.06
C GLY A 382 22.86 -0.36 -21.59
N LEU A 383 23.60 -0.65 -20.51
CA LEU A 383 24.59 0.26 -19.94
C LEU A 383 25.83 0.38 -20.83
N PRO A 384 26.37 1.59 -21.06
CA PRO A 384 27.54 1.81 -21.91
C PRO A 384 28.84 1.45 -21.18
N ILE A 385 28.89 0.26 -20.60
CA ILE A 385 30.07 -0.29 -19.90
C ILE A 385 30.70 -1.35 -20.79
N SER A 386 31.92 -1.10 -21.23
CA SER A 386 32.73 -1.99 -22.09
C SER A 386 33.52 -3.00 -21.27
N VAL A 387 33.93 -4.12 -21.89
CA VAL A 387 34.85 -5.10 -21.31
C VAL A 387 36.16 -5.04 -22.06
N SER A 388 37.25 -4.79 -21.33
CA SER A 388 38.59 -4.73 -21.92
C SER A 388 39.03 -6.07 -22.52
N ALA A 389 39.74 -6.06 -23.65
CA ALA A 389 40.39 -7.25 -24.22
C ALA A 389 41.35 -7.92 -23.24
N ASN A 390 42.00 -7.12 -22.39
CA ASN A 390 43.00 -7.59 -21.38
C ASN A 390 42.37 -7.92 -20.02
N GLN A 391 41.06 -7.88 -19.89
CA GLN A 391 40.36 -8.25 -18.67
C GLN A 391 40.61 -9.77 -18.43
N PRO A 392 41.12 -10.19 -17.22
CA PRO A 392 41.64 -11.55 -17.02
C PRO A 392 40.68 -12.69 -17.32
N TYR A 393 39.38 -12.41 -17.28
CA TYR A 393 38.31 -13.39 -17.47
C TYR A 393 37.60 -13.25 -18.81
N ASN A 394 38.01 -12.29 -19.68
CA ASN A 394 37.42 -12.13 -21.01
C ASN A 394 37.85 -13.27 -21.93
N PRO A 395 37.00 -14.24 -22.28
CA PRO A 395 37.37 -15.42 -23.05
C PRO A 395 37.36 -15.20 -24.55
N PHE A 396 36.88 -14.06 -25.01
CA PHE A 396 36.62 -13.79 -26.44
C PHE A 396 37.86 -13.25 -27.16
N GLY A 397 38.89 -12.81 -26.45
CA GLY A 397 40.15 -12.32 -27.01
C GLY A 397 40.01 -10.96 -27.74
N VAL A 398 38.90 -10.30 -27.59
CA VAL A 398 38.59 -8.95 -28.17
C VAL A 398 37.97 -8.05 -27.12
N ALA A 399 38.16 -6.74 -27.23
CA ALA A 399 37.38 -5.83 -26.47
C ALA A 399 35.90 -5.91 -26.84
N LEU A 400 35.01 -5.90 -25.81
CA LEU A 400 33.57 -5.81 -26.02
C LEU A 400 33.17 -4.35 -25.76
N GLU A 401 33.12 -3.55 -26.84
CA GLU A 401 32.85 -2.13 -26.78
C GLU A 401 31.34 -1.88 -26.76
N ALA A 402 30.86 -1.25 -25.69
CA ALA A 402 29.45 -0.96 -25.46
C ALA A 402 28.94 0.31 -26.16
N SER A 403 29.86 1.19 -26.62
CA SER A 403 29.49 2.47 -27.26
C SER A 403 30.60 2.95 -28.21
N GLY A 404 30.29 3.98 -29.01
CA GLY A 404 31.20 4.56 -29.96
C GLY A 404 31.23 3.87 -31.32
N ALA A 405 32.11 4.37 -32.23
CA ALA A 405 32.18 3.92 -33.62
C ALA A 405 32.58 2.43 -33.80
N ASN A 406 33.24 1.87 -32.80
CA ASN A 406 33.69 0.46 -32.80
C ASN A 406 32.81 -0.43 -31.90
N ALA A 407 31.60 0.04 -31.52
CA ALA A 407 30.70 -0.73 -30.68
C ALA A 407 30.40 -2.09 -31.31
N ASN A 408 30.71 -3.15 -30.58
CA ASN A 408 30.53 -4.52 -31.01
C ASN A 408 29.81 -5.39 -29.97
N LEU A 409 29.61 -4.86 -28.74
CA LEU A 409 28.80 -5.48 -27.67
C LEU A 409 27.35 -5.01 -27.81
N ILE A 410 26.47 -5.93 -28.22
CA ILE A 410 25.04 -5.64 -28.31
C ILE A 410 24.41 -5.77 -26.92
N ALA A 411 24.63 -6.93 -26.27
CA ALA A 411 24.14 -7.18 -24.92
C ALA A 411 25.03 -8.17 -24.16
N LEU A 412 25.43 -7.83 -22.95
CA LEU A 412 25.90 -8.75 -21.93
C LEU A 412 24.94 -8.66 -20.75
N SER A 413 24.04 -9.63 -20.67
CA SER A 413 23.00 -9.64 -19.61
C SER A 413 23.31 -10.76 -18.63
N GLN A 414 23.31 -10.46 -17.32
CA GLN A 414 23.54 -11.45 -16.29
C GLN A 414 22.79 -11.14 -15.00
N ARG A 415 22.30 -12.19 -14.33
CA ARG A 415 21.77 -12.12 -12.97
C ARG A 415 22.89 -12.43 -11.98
N LEU A 416 23.18 -11.49 -11.09
CA LEU A 416 24.28 -11.59 -10.13
C LEU A 416 23.82 -12.33 -8.86
N SER A 417 23.49 -13.62 -8.99
CA SER A 417 22.99 -14.46 -7.90
C SER A 417 23.97 -14.56 -6.71
N GLY A 418 25.27 -14.34 -6.94
CA GLY A 418 26.29 -14.31 -5.91
C GLY A 418 26.16 -13.15 -4.91
N LEU A 419 25.50 -12.02 -5.30
CA LEU A 419 25.17 -10.93 -4.38
C LEU A 419 24.02 -11.28 -3.42
N GLY A 420 23.32 -12.40 -3.66
CA GLY A 420 22.10 -12.75 -2.94
C GLY A 420 20.87 -11.99 -3.45
N PRO A 421 19.73 -12.14 -2.77
CA PRO A 421 18.52 -11.39 -3.08
C PRO A 421 18.73 -9.90 -2.85
N VAL A 422 17.97 -9.06 -3.59
CA VAL A 422 17.83 -7.66 -3.22
C VAL A 422 16.98 -7.61 -1.96
N LEU A 423 17.50 -6.94 -0.93
CA LEU A 423 16.80 -6.75 0.34
C LEU A 423 16.53 -5.27 0.54
N PHE A 424 15.27 -4.95 0.84
CA PHE A 424 14.81 -3.63 1.28
C PHE A 424 14.52 -3.74 2.77
N HIS A 425 15.08 -2.85 3.56
CA HIS A 425 14.88 -2.80 5.00
C HIS A 425 14.43 -1.41 5.41
N ASP A 426 13.12 -1.27 5.63
CA ASP A 426 12.48 -0.01 5.99
C ASP A 426 12.26 0.08 7.49
N ARG A 427 12.78 1.13 8.10
CA ARG A 427 12.47 1.53 9.45
C ARG A 427 11.71 2.85 9.42
N SER A 428 10.49 2.85 9.93
CA SER A 428 9.66 4.05 10.07
C SER A 428 9.44 4.37 11.55
N ASP A 429 9.89 5.55 11.98
CA ASP A 429 9.66 6.10 13.32
C ASP A 429 8.58 7.18 13.23
N THR A 430 7.52 7.09 14.04
CA THR A 430 6.40 8.04 14.06
C THR A 430 6.26 8.66 15.45
N TYR A 431 6.14 9.97 15.47
CA TYR A 431 5.97 10.79 16.67
C TYR A 431 4.72 11.66 16.53
N ARG A 432 3.93 11.78 17.59
CA ARG A 432 2.76 12.65 17.61
C ARG A 432 2.52 13.19 19.01
N ALA A 433 2.23 14.47 19.10
CA ALA A 433 1.84 15.14 20.35
C ALA A 433 0.63 16.04 20.07
N THR A 434 -0.36 16.00 20.96
CA THR A 434 -1.51 16.91 20.95
C THR A 434 -1.69 17.55 22.31
N VAL A 435 -2.07 18.81 22.31
CA VAL A 435 -2.50 19.54 23.49
C VAL A 435 -3.77 20.29 23.15
N SER A 436 -4.81 20.16 23.95
CA SER A 436 -6.04 20.90 23.75
C SER A 436 -6.58 21.52 25.01
N LEU A 437 -7.28 22.62 24.84
CA LEU A 437 -8.08 23.30 25.85
C LEU A 437 -9.52 23.39 25.35
N SER A 438 -10.46 23.05 26.19
CA SER A 438 -11.89 23.16 25.90
C SER A 438 -12.64 23.77 27.07
N GLY A 439 -13.73 24.46 26.78
CA GLY A 439 -14.50 25.08 27.84
C GLY A 439 -15.83 25.65 27.38
N ARG A 440 -16.49 26.37 28.30
CA ARG A 440 -17.77 27.01 28.08
C ARG A 440 -17.66 28.50 28.37
N LEU A 441 -18.24 29.32 27.50
CA LEU A 441 -18.41 30.74 27.72
C LEU A 441 -19.86 31.00 28.13
N GLU A 442 -20.09 31.24 29.41
CA GLU A 442 -21.42 31.49 29.96
C GLU A 442 -21.75 32.97 29.80
N ARG A 443 -22.34 33.36 28.66
CA ARG A 443 -22.89 34.71 28.49
C ARG A 443 -24.38 34.81 28.88
N HIS A 444 -25.10 33.66 28.85
CA HIS A 444 -26.54 33.55 29.18
C HIS A 444 -26.76 32.17 29.79
N ALA A 445 -27.41 32.07 30.91
CA ALA A 445 -27.57 30.89 31.75
C ALA A 445 -28.22 29.65 31.05
N HIS A 446 -28.80 29.84 29.86
CA HIS A 446 -29.56 28.79 29.20
C HIS A 446 -28.92 28.23 27.92
N SER A 447 -27.79 28.78 27.44
CA SER A 447 -27.16 28.35 26.19
C SER A 447 -25.71 28.80 26.06
N PRO A 448 -24.76 28.10 26.68
CA PRO A 448 -23.34 28.45 26.60
C PRO A 448 -22.75 28.23 25.22
N TRP A 449 -21.77 29.06 24.85
CA TRP A 449 -20.88 28.75 23.75
C TRP A 449 -19.82 27.74 24.22
N HIS A 450 -19.62 26.70 23.47
CA HIS A 450 -18.55 25.74 23.67
C HIS A 450 -17.35 26.16 22.81
N TRP A 451 -16.18 26.23 23.39
CA TRP A 451 -14.96 26.49 22.65
C TRP A 451 -13.96 25.36 22.82
N HIS A 452 -13.13 25.14 21.79
CA HIS A 452 -12.06 24.16 21.78
C HIS A 452 -10.90 24.70 20.97
N ILE A 453 -9.70 24.65 21.54
CA ILE A 453 -8.45 25.02 20.89
C ILE A 453 -7.53 23.80 20.99
N GLU A 454 -6.96 23.38 19.88
CA GLU A 454 -6.09 22.21 19.84
C GLU A 454 -4.89 22.47 18.93
N TYR A 455 -3.71 22.12 19.44
CA TYR A 455 -2.47 22.10 18.70
C TYR A 455 -1.98 20.66 18.54
N LEU A 456 -1.65 20.29 17.33
CA LEU A 456 -1.04 19.02 16.95
C LEU A 456 0.35 19.27 16.36
N TRP A 457 1.32 18.52 16.82
CA TRP A 457 2.60 18.31 16.18
C TRP A 457 2.78 16.81 15.89
N SER A 458 3.19 16.46 14.69
CA SER A 458 3.50 15.08 14.31
C SER A 458 4.69 15.06 13.35
N ALA A 459 5.51 14.02 13.45
CA ALA A 459 6.65 13.80 12.57
C ALA A 459 6.80 12.30 12.27
N SER A 460 7.26 11.98 11.08
CA SER A 460 7.69 10.63 10.72
C SER A 460 9.05 10.67 10.05
N ARG A 461 9.85 9.64 10.27
CA ARG A 461 11.12 9.43 9.61
C ARG A 461 11.21 8.01 9.11
N VAL A 462 11.52 7.84 7.83
CA VAL A 462 11.78 6.55 7.20
C VAL A 462 13.26 6.47 6.85
N ASP A 463 13.92 5.43 7.35
CA ASP A 463 15.27 5.02 6.96
C ASP A 463 15.13 3.75 6.12
N ASP A 464 15.44 3.85 4.82
CA ASP A 464 15.39 2.76 3.84
C ASP A 464 16.81 2.31 3.52
N GLN A 465 17.13 1.07 3.85
CA GLN A 465 18.45 0.44 3.62
C GLN A 465 18.28 -0.71 2.64
N ASN A 466 18.99 -0.61 1.51
CA ASN A 466 18.92 -1.60 0.45
C ASN A 466 20.24 -2.34 0.30
N GLN A 467 20.16 -3.64 0.02
CA GLN A 467 21.30 -4.52 -0.23
C GLN A 467 21.10 -5.29 -1.54
N GLY A 468 22.20 -5.80 -2.09
CA GLY A 468 22.17 -6.56 -3.36
C GLY A 468 22.14 -5.66 -4.61
N ARG A 469 22.37 -4.35 -4.45
CA ARG A 469 22.59 -3.40 -5.56
C ARG A 469 24.03 -3.43 -6.05
N ILE A 470 24.29 -2.78 -7.19
CA ILE A 470 25.58 -2.79 -7.86
C ILE A 470 26.06 -1.36 -8.08
N ASN A 471 27.31 -1.08 -7.70
CA ASN A 471 28.00 0.15 -8.02
C ASN A 471 28.52 0.06 -9.45
N LEU A 472 27.96 0.87 -10.35
CA LEU A 472 28.26 0.83 -11.77
C LEU A 472 29.68 1.33 -12.09
N ASN A 473 30.22 2.28 -11.33
CA ASN A 473 31.61 2.74 -11.50
C ASN A 473 32.60 1.64 -11.11
N ASN A 474 32.34 0.95 -10.00
CA ASN A 474 33.18 -0.17 -9.56
C ASN A 474 33.07 -1.33 -10.55
N LEU A 475 31.88 -1.60 -11.11
CA LEU A 475 31.70 -2.60 -12.15
C LEU A 475 32.49 -2.24 -13.41
N ALA A 476 32.45 -0.99 -13.86
CA ALA A 476 33.21 -0.52 -15.02
C ALA A 476 34.72 -0.66 -14.81
N LEU A 477 35.23 -0.30 -13.63
CA LEU A 477 36.64 -0.51 -13.27
C LEU A 477 37.06 -1.99 -13.27
N ALA A 478 36.22 -2.86 -12.70
CA ALA A 478 36.47 -4.30 -12.60
C ALA A 478 36.40 -5.04 -13.95
N LEU A 479 35.69 -4.46 -14.93
CA LEU A 479 35.59 -4.94 -16.32
C LEU A 479 36.64 -4.28 -17.23
N GLY A 480 37.28 -3.22 -16.78
CA GLY A 480 38.32 -2.47 -17.48
C GLY A 480 39.65 -3.20 -17.58
N SER A 481 40.72 -2.45 -17.84
CA SER A 481 42.07 -3.04 -17.87
C SER A 481 42.55 -3.42 -16.47
N PRO A 482 43.35 -4.50 -16.32
CA PRO A 482 43.93 -4.88 -15.03
C PRO A 482 44.74 -3.75 -14.37
N GLN A 483 45.39 -2.90 -15.16
CA GLN A 483 46.20 -1.78 -14.68
C GLN A 483 45.33 -0.69 -14.05
N ALA A 484 44.18 -0.39 -14.69
CA ALA A 484 43.22 0.58 -14.14
C ALA A 484 42.60 0.06 -12.82
N CYS A 485 42.26 -1.21 -12.75
CA CYS A 485 41.78 -1.84 -11.53
C CYS A 485 42.82 -1.84 -10.42
N ALA A 486 44.07 -2.19 -10.74
CA ALA A 486 45.18 -2.25 -9.76
C ALA A 486 45.53 -0.86 -9.16
N SER A 487 45.14 0.24 -9.82
CA SER A 487 45.34 1.59 -9.30
C SER A 487 44.31 2.02 -8.24
N VAL A 488 43.24 1.25 -8.06
CA VAL A 488 42.17 1.56 -7.12
C VAL A 488 42.20 0.56 -5.95
N PRO A 489 42.22 1.01 -4.70
CA PRO A 489 42.23 0.10 -3.54
C PRO A 489 41.05 -0.87 -3.58
N GLN A 490 41.31 -2.12 -3.23
CA GLN A 490 40.31 -3.20 -3.20
C GLN A 490 39.69 -3.59 -4.56
N CYS A 491 40.05 -2.93 -5.66
CA CYS A 491 39.55 -3.34 -6.97
C CYS A 491 39.99 -4.77 -7.29
N THR A 492 39.01 -5.58 -7.64
CA THR A 492 39.20 -6.97 -8.05
C THR A 492 38.49 -7.16 -9.39
N PRO A 493 39.19 -7.55 -10.46
CA PRO A 493 38.54 -7.87 -11.73
C PRO A 493 37.44 -8.90 -11.57
N VAL A 494 36.24 -8.66 -12.13
CA VAL A 494 35.08 -9.53 -11.95
C VAL A 494 34.95 -10.52 -13.09
N ASN A 495 34.51 -11.75 -12.77
CA ASN A 495 34.26 -12.81 -13.74
C ASN A 495 32.77 -12.95 -14.05
N LEU A 496 32.29 -12.28 -15.09
CA LEU A 496 30.92 -12.41 -15.59
C LEU A 496 30.72 -13.62 -16.52
N PHE A 497 31.79 -14.33 -16.89
CA PHE A 497 31.75 -15.32 -17.97
C PHE A 497 31.69 -16.78 -17.49
N ALA A 498 31.92 -17.03 -16.21
CA ALA A 498 31.97 -18.41 -15.70
C ALA A 498 30.63 -18.96 -15.19
N GLY A 499 29.55 -18.20 -15.29
CA GLY A 499 28.25 -18.62 -14.76
C GLY A 499 28.14 -18.57 -13.22
N PRO A 500 27.19 -19.33 -12.63
CA PRO A 500 26.98 -19.35 -11.18
C PRO A 500 28.25 -19.79 -10.42
N GLY A 501 28.63 -19.05 -9.39
CA GLY A 501 29.84 -19.33 -8.59
C GLY A 501 31.14 -18.82 -9.19
N GLY A 502 31.12 -18.23 -10.38
CA GLY A 502 32.32 -17.66 -11.01
C GLY A 502 32.86 -16.42 -10.33
N MET A 503 32.04 -15.70 -9.56
CA MET A 503 32.45 -14.54 -8.81
C MET A 503 32.80 -14.89 -7.36
N THR A 504 33.99 -14.48 -6.94
CA THR A 504 34.48 -14.67 -5.56
C THR A 504 33.90 -13.59 -4.62
N ALA A 505 33.97 -13.83 -3.31
CA ALA A 505 33.52 -12.86 -2.31
C ALA A 505 34.21 -11.48 -2.43
N PRO A 506 35.54 -11.34 -2.70
CA PRO A 506 36.13 -10.02 -2.96
C PRO A 506 35.60 -9.32 -4.21
N MET A 507 35.32 -10.05 -5.30
CA MET A 507 34.71 -9.49 -6.50
C MET A 507 33.34 -8.90 -6.20
N LEU A 508 32.49 -9.68 -5.51
CA LEU A 508 31.13 -9.27 -5.11
C LEU A 508 31.16 -8.10 -4.14
N ALA A 509 32.09 -8.10 -3.18
CA ALA A 509 32.24 -7.00 -2.21
C ALA A 509 32.66 -5.70 -2.89
N PHE A 510 33.48 -5.75 -3.94
CA PHE A 510 33.94 -4.57 -4.66
C PHE A 510 32.82 -3.92 -5.48
N ILE A 511 31.99 -4.71 -6.16
CA ILE A 511 30.89 -4.20 -6.98
C ILE A 511 29.58 -4.00 -6.22
N GLY A 512 29.40 -4.63 -5.06
CA GLY A 512 28.20 -4.51 -4.24
C GLY A 512 28.01 -3.09 -3.70
N LEU A 513 26.79 -2.62 -3.69
CA LEU A 513 26.40 -1.31 -3.18
C LEU A 513 25.33 -1.46 -2.08
N PRO A 514 25.66 -1.17 -0.81
CA PRO A 514 24.65 -0.87 0.18
C PRO A 514 24.13 0.55 -0.07
N GLU A 515 22.82 0.71 -0.14
CA GLU A 515 22.14 1.98 -0.39
C GLU A 515 21.40 2.43 0.85
N HIS A 516 21.37 3.75 1.13
CA HIS A 516 20.67 4.31 2.29
C HIS A 516 19.93 5.60 1.90
N ASN A 517 18.58 5.52 1.83
CA ASN A 517 17.71 6.65 1.58
C ASN A 517 17.01 7.09 2.86
N GLN A 518 16.70 8.38 2.97
CA GLN A 518 15.96 8.92 4.11
C GLN A 518 14.79 9.78 3.65
N ILE A 519 13.64 9.63 4.33
CA ILE A 519 12.50 10.52 4.21
C ILE A 519 12.14 11.04 5.59
N ALA A 520 11.88 12.33 5.70
CA ALA A 520 11.30 12.93 6.89
C ALA A 520 10.04 13.72 6.51
N ASN A 521 9.00 13.61 7.34
CA ASN A 521 7.77 14.36 7.19
C ASN A 521 7.42 15.02 8.52
N ALA A 522 6.83 16.21 8.47
CA ALA A 522 6.28 16.91 9.62
C ALA A 522 4.93 17.52 9.29
N LEU A 523 4.02 17.46 10.26
CA LEU A 523 2.68 18.04 10.20
C LEU A 523 2.43 18.83 11.48
N GLN A 524 1.96 20.06 11.34
CA GLN A 524 1.49 20.88 12.45
C GLN A 524 0.10 21.38 12.12
N THR A 525 -0.82 21.33 13.08
CA THR A 525 -2.13 21.97 12.95
C THR A 525 -2.48 22.76 14.21
N LEU A 526 -3.14 23.88 14.02
CA LEU A 526 -3.83 24.61 15.07
C LEU A 526 -5.30 24.72 14.68
N ASP A 527 -6.17 24.13 15.48
CA ASP A 527 -7.60 24.13 15.30
C ASP A 527 -8.27 24.93 16.41
N VAL A 528 -9.05 25.93 16.04
CA VAL A 528 -9.88 26.73 16.97
C VAL A 528 -11.33 26.56 16.57
N ARG A 529 -12.18 26.15 17.49
CA ARG A 529 -13.60 25.83 17.24
C ARG A 529 -14.49 26.54 18.27
N LEU A 530 -15.63 27.03 17.83
CA LEU A 530 -16.63 27.67 18.63
C LEU A 530 -18.01 27.15 18.23
N ALA A 531 -18.78 26.61 19.16
CA ALA A 531 -20.07 25.98 18.90
C ALA A 531 -21.18 26.51 19.82
N GLN A 532 -22.33 26.74 19.25
CA GLN A 532 -23.55 27.09 19.95
C GLN A 532 -24.70 26.19 19.49
N HIS A 533 -25.18 25.33 20.40
CA HIS A 533 -26.24 24.35 20.09
C HIS A 533 -27.64 24.94 20.02
N ARG A 534 -27.84 26.12 20.61
CA ARG A 534 -29.15 26.82 20.68
C ARG A 534 -28.94 28.30 20.43
N LEU A 535 -28.47 28.67 19.25
CA LEU A 535 -28.22 30.07 18.88
C LEU A 535 -29.51 30.86 18.84
N LEU A 536 -30.53 30.27 18.20
CA LEU A 536 -31.90 30.84 18.08
C LEU A 536 -32.91 29.72 18.29
N SER A 537 -34.05 30.04 18.92
CA SER A 537 -35.19 29.13 19.02
C SER A 537 -36.12 29.37 17.86
N LEU A 538 -36.14 28.45 16.89
CA LEU A 538 -37.08 28.44 15.76
C LEU A 538 -38.35 27.64 16.14
N PRO A 539 -39.46 27.79 15.44
CA PRO A 539 -40.69 27.03 15.71
C PRO A 539 -40.48 25.51 15.63
N ALA A 540 -39.59 25.06 14.78
CA ALA A 540 -39.30 23.65 14.57
C ALA A 540 -38.22 23.08 15.52
N GLY A 541 -37.52 23.92 16.29
CA GLY A 541 -36.46 23.54 17.20
C GLY A 541 -35.30 24.54 17.22
N PRO A 542 -34.23 24.28 17.97
CA PRO A 542 -33.11 25.18 18.08
C PRO A 542 -32.21 25.17 16.83
N LEU A 543 -31.82 26.36 16.36
CA LEU A 543 -30.77 26.56 15.40
C LEU A 543 -29.40 26.34 16.10
N ALA A 544 -28.57 25.49 15.56
CA ALA A 544 -27.20 25.32 16.00
C ALA A 544 -26.22 25.94 14.99
N LEU A 545 -25.12 26.53 15.50
CA LEU A 545 -24.06 27.14 14.71
C LEU A 545 -22.69 26.73 15.23
N GLY A 546 -21.79 26.40 14.33
CA GLY A 546 -20.40 26.17 14.57
C GLY A 546 -19.51 26.99 13.66
N LEU A 547 -18.42 27.48 14.23
CA LEU A 547 -17.41 28.26 13.54
C LEU A 547 -16.05 27.67 13.84
N GLY A 548 -15.13 27.71 12.89
CA GLY A 548 -13.76 27.25 13.14
C GLY A 548 -12.73 27.95 12.29
N TYR A 549 -11.53 27.94 12.82
CA TYR A 549 -10.31 28.33 12.14
C TYR A 549 -9.30 27.18 12.21
N GLN A 550 -8.63 26.91 11.12
CA GLN A 550 -7.58 25.91 11.03
C GLN A 550 -6.35 26.52 10.36
N TYR A 551 -5.20 26.35 11.01
CA TYR A 551 -3.88 26.48 10.42
C TYR A 551 -3.29 25.09 10.24
N LEU A 552 -2.63 24.86 9.08
CA LEU A 552 -1.94 23.62 8.76
C LEU A 552 -0.58 23.99 8.16
N ALA A 553 0.47 23.32 8.61
CA ALA A 553 1.79 23.36 7.98
C ALA A 553 2.28 21.93 7.74
N ARG A 554 2.69 21.64 6.52
CA ARG A 554 3.26 20.37 6.10
C ARG A 554 4.65 20.61 5.53
N HIS A 555 5.57 19.75 5.92
CA HIS A 555 6.96 19.76 5.45
C HIS A 555 7.41 18.34 5.20
N GLY A 556 8.24 18.15 4.19
CA GLY A 556 8.85 16.86 3.88
C GLY A 556 10.19 17.05 3.21
N ASP A 557 11.08 16.12 3.51
CA ASP A 557 12.39 16.06 2.89
C ASP A 557 12.74 14.62 2.49
N PHE A 558 13.41 14.50 1.35
CA PHE A 558 13.92 13.26 0.80
C PHE A 558 15.40 13.42 0.51
N THR A 559 16.20 12.59 1.16
CA THR A 559 17.66 12.53 0.97
C THR A 559 18.01 11.16 0.40
N PRO A 560 18.30 11.05 -0.91
CA PRO A 560 18.74 9.81 -1.55
C PRO A 560 20.16 9.46 -1.14
N ASP A 561 20.53 8.19 -1.33
CA ASP A 561 21.91 7.72 -1.24
C ASP A 561 22.80 8.51 -2.24
N PRO A 562 24.05 8.82 -1.87
CA PRO A 562 25.00 9.48 -2.79
C PRO A 562 25.20 8.74 -4.11
N ALA A 563 25.15 7.41 -4.14
CA ALA A 563 25.27 6.61 -5.35
C ALA A 563 24.06 6.82 -6.28
N ALA A 564 22.84 6.84 -5.71
CA ALA A 564 21.63 7.15 -6.48
C ALA A 564 21.66 8.60 -6.99
N SER A 565 22.14 9.55 -6.18
CA SER A 565 22.27 10.94 -6.58
C SER A 565 23.26 11.14 -7.75
N GLN A 566 24.26 10.27 -7.88
CA GLN A 566 25.28 10.31 -8.94
C GLN A 566 24.93 9.44 -10.15
N GLY A 567 23.82 8.69 -10.11
CA GLY A 567 23.43 7.77 -11.19
C GLY A 567 24.31 6.54 -11.35
N ILE A 568 25.04 6.15 -10.29
CA ILE A 568 25.94 4.98 -10.28
C ILE A 568 25.34 3.75 -9.63
N ASP A 569 24.08 3.83 -9.18
CA ASP A 569 23.33 2.71 -8.65
C ASP A 569 22.65 1.94 -9.81
N SER A 570 22.79 0.61 -9.76
CA SER A 570 22.15 -0.28 -10.74
C SER A 570 20.61 -0.28 -10.70
N ALA A 571 20.02 0.19 -9.62
CA ALA A 571 18.56 0.34 -9.50
C ALA A 571 18.03 1.46 -10.41
N VAL A 572 18.83 2.50 -10.57
CA VAL A 572 18.51 3.74 -11.29
C VAL A 572 19.68 4.13 -12.22
N PRO A 573 20.06 3.22 -13.12
CA PRO A 573 21.30 3.37 -13.86
C PRO A 573 21.28 4.65 -14.72
N LEU A 574 22.35 5.41 -14.62
CA LEU A 574 22.58 6.67 -15.36
C LEU A 574 21.60 7.81 -15.03
N LEU A 575 20.71 7.63 -14.05
CA LEU A 575 19.79 8.67 -13.60
C LEU A 575 20.25 9.22 -12.24
N SER A 576 20.40 10.54 -12.18
CA SER A 576 20.59 11.23 -10.90
C SER A 576 19.23 11.38 -10.19
N VAL A 577 19.16 10.89 -8.97
CA VAL A 577 18.02 11.08 -8.07
C VAL A 577 18.29 12.29 -7.17
N PRO A 578 17.70 13.46 -7.41
CA PRO A 578 17.99 14.63 -6.60
C PRO A 578 17.34 14.54 -5.22
N ALA A 579 17.99 15.13 -4.23
CA ALA A 579 17.35 15.43 -2.96
C ALA A 579 16.22 16.45 -3.16
N TYR A 580 15.18 16.34 -2.35
CA TYR A 580 14.06 17.27 -2.40
C TYR A 580 13.66 17.70 -0.99
N VAL A 581 13.44 19.01 -0.84
CA VAL A 581 12.88 19.61 0.37
C VAL A 581 11.70 20.48 -0.04
N GLY A 582 10.56 20.27 0.54
CA GLY A 582 9.35 21.01 0.21
C GLY A 582 8.32 21.05 1.32
N GLY A 583 7.32 21.86 1.14
CA GLY A 583 6.21 21.97 2.08
C GLY A 583 5.25 23.08 1.69
N TYR A 584 4.11 23.09 2.37
CA TYR A 584 3.10 24.12 2.18
C TYR A 584 2.41 24.46 3.51
N THR A 585 1.77 25.61 3.54
CA THR A 585 0.93 26.06 4.65
C THR A 585 -0.47 26.34 4.16
N GLY A 586 -1.46 26.06 5.01
CA GLY A 586 -2.87 26.32 4.74
C GLY A 586 -3.52 27.07 5.90
N ASN A 587 -4.41 27.99 5.56
CA ASN A 587 -5.28 28.68 6.48
C ASN A 587 -6.71 28.51 6.01
N ALA A 588 -7.64 28.22 6.91
CA ALA A 588 -9.04 28.06 6.57
C ALA A 588 -9.96 28.59 7.68
N LEU A 589 -11.06 29.16 7.24
CA LEU A 589 -12.22 29.50 8.09
C LEU A 589 -13.40 28.67 7.61
N TRP A 590 -14.15 28.11 8.54
CA TRP A 590 -15.33 27.35 8.22
C TRP A 590 -16.48 27.66 9.17
N ALA A 591 -17.71 27.45 8.66
CA ALA A 591 -18.94 27.58 9.40
C ALA A 591 -19.86 26.42 9.05
N GLU A 592 -20.55 25.89 10.05
CA GLU A 592 -21.58 24.86 9.88
C GLU A 592 -22.82 25.23 10.68
N SER A 593 -24.00 24.93 10.16
CA SER A 593 -25.26 25.16 10.84
C SER A 593 -26.19 23.95 10.71
N ILE A 594 -27.02 23.75 11.74
CA ILE A 594 -28.16 22.82 11.72
C ILE A 594 -29.41 23.61 11.95
N VAL A 595 -30.29 23.62 10.93
CA VAL A 595 -31.53 24.39 10.90
C VAL A 595 -32.71 23.43 10.94
N PRO A 596 -33.43 23.29 12.04
CA PRO A 596 -34.68 22.52 12.04
C PRO A 596 -35.74 23.27 11.24
N ILE A 597 -36.32 22.62 10.21
CA ILE A 597 -37.34 23.19 9.31
C ILE A 597 -38.73 22.73 9.75
N ILE A 598 -38.88 21.45 10.06
CA ILE A 598 -40.09 20.82 10.57
C ILE A 598 -39.72 20.09 11.87
N GLY A 599 -40.50 20.33 12.91
CA GLY A 599 -40.33 19.65 14.21
C GLY A 599 -41.32 18.50 14.40
N GLY A 600 -41.14 17.75 15.50
CA GLY A 600 -42.04 16.65 15.88
C GLY A 600 -41.71 15.31 15.26
N ALA A 601 -42.70 14.46 15.03
CA ALA A 601 -42.54 13.07 14.60
C ALA A 601 -42.04 12.92 13.14
N HIS A 602 -42.22 13.96 12.34
CA HIS A 602 -41.78 14.07 10.94
C HIS A 602 -40.74 15.18 10.80
N ALA A 603 -39.71 15.12 11.62
CA ALA A 603 -38.71 16.17 11.66
C ALA A 603 -37.98 16.30 10.32
N LEU A 604 -37.83 17.53 9.86
CA LEU A 604 -36.98 17.87 8.70
C LEU A 604 -35.90 18.83 9.18
N THR A 605 -34.65 18.46 8.95
CA THR A 605 -33.48 19.24 9.37
C THR A 605 -32.59 19.51 8.17
N LEU A 606 -32.19 20.78 8.01
CA LEU A 606 -31.19 21.20 7.02
C LEU A 606 -29.85 21.39 7.71
N GLY A 607 -28.82 20.69 7.24
CA GLY A 607 -27.42 20.98 7.54
C GLY A 607 -26.82 21.79 6.40
N ALA A 608 -26.04 22.81 6.71
CA ALA A 608 -25.29 23.60 5.75
C ALA A 608 -23.90 23.93 6.28
N GLY A 609 -22.90 23.82 5.43
CA GLY A 609 -21.52 24.10 5.76
C GLY A 609 -20.80 24.83 4.65
N LEU A 610 -19.85 25.70 5.02
CA LEU A 610 -18.99 26.43 4.11
C LEU A 610 -17.59 26.51 4.71
N ARG A 611 -16.57 26.22 3.91
CA ARG A 611 -15.14 26.42 4.22
C ARG A 611 -14.53 27.31 3.14
N VAL A 612 -13.80 28.33 3.55
CA VAL A 612 -12.94 29.14 2.70
C VAL A 612 -11.51 28.91 3.15
N TYR A 613 -10.61 28.68 2.20
CA TYR A 613 -9.23 28.32 2.48
C TYR A 613 -8.24 29.03 1.57
N ARG A 614 -6.99 29.14 2.06
CA ARG A 614 -5.84 29.58 1.29
C ARG A 614 -4.65 28.68 1.62
N TYR A 615 -4.13 28.01 0.60
CA TYR A 615 -2.88 27.23 0.66
C TYR A 615 -1.78 27.95 -0.11
N SER A 616 -0.53 27.80 0.37
CA SER A 616 0.62 28.48 -0.23
C SER A 616 0.98 27.96 -1.62
N ASP A 617 0.65 26.71 -1.92
CA ASP A 617 0.94 25.99 -3.17
C ASP A 617 -0.17 26.13 -4.21
N THR A 618 -1.44 26.03 -3.80
CA THR A 618 -2.59 25.95 -4.71
C THR A 618 -3.53 27.16 -4.63
N GLY A 619 -3.19 28.15 -3.78
CA GLY A 619 -3.92 29.42 -3.69
C GLY A 619 -5.20 29.33 -2.86
N THR A 620 -6.22 30.12 -3.24
CA THR A 620 -7.48 30.25 -2.51
C THR A 620 -8.60 29.44 -3.13
N GLY A 621 -9.48 28.90 -2.27
CA GLY A 621 -10.66 28.17 -2.71
C GLY A 621 -11.74 28.14 -1.64
N HIS A 622 -12.85 27.51 -1.99
CA HIS A 622 -13.95 27.24 -1.07
C HIS A 622 -14.57 25.87 -1.36
N VAL A 623 -15.18 25.28 -0.35
CA VAL A 623 -16.04 24.10 -0.44
C VAL A 623 -17.28 24.28 0.40
N ALA A 624 -18.40 23.75 -0.07
CA ALA A 624 -19.69 23.82 0.61
C ALA A 624 -20.30 22.42 0.77
N GLU A 625 -21.14 22.28 1.77
CA GLU A 625 -21.91 21.07 2.07
C GLU A 625 -23.34 21.42 2.40
N THR A 626 -24.28 20.61 1.91
CA THR A 626 -25.69 20.71 2.28
C THR A 626 -26.26 19.31 2.51
N THR A 627 -27.02 19.14 3.60
CA THR A 627 -27.67 17.87 3.95
C THR A 627 -29.13 18.12 4.34
N LEU A 628 -30.03 17.27 3.87
CA LEU A 628 -31.41 17.21 4.32
C LEU A 628 -31.65 15.89 5.03
N ASN A 629 -32.07 15.94 6.28
CA ASN A 629 -32.46 14.76 7.06
C ASN A 629 -33.95 14.83 7.31
N PHE A 630 -34.68 13.79 6.91
CA PHE A 630 -36.12 13.68 7.06
C PHE A 630 -36.51 12.42 7.82
N ASP A 631 -37.06 12.60 9.02
CA ASP A 631 -37.66 11.50 9.78
C ASP A 631 -39.09 11.27 9.22
N ALA A 632 -39.13 10.47 8.13
CA ALA A 632 -40.39 10.15 7.45
C ALA A 632 -41.37 9.41 8.37
N ARG A 633 -40.83 8.62 9.28
CA ARG A 633 -41.54 7.92 10.37
C ARG A 633 -40.55 7.83 11.54
N THR A 634 -41.06 7.53 12.70
CA THR A 634 -40.23 7.30 13.92
C THR A 634 -39.26 6.13 13.81
N ASP A 635 -39.42 5.27 12.78
CA ASP A 635 -38.61 4.12 12.46
C ASP A 635 -37.97 4.18 11.06
N LEU A 636 -38.14 5.31 10.32
CA LEU A 636 -37.58 5.50 8.97
C LEU A 636 -37.04 6.92 8.82
N THR A 637 -35.71 7.00 8.65
CA THR A 637 -35.00 8.25 8.34
C THR A 637 -34.49 8.22 6.91
N LEU A 638 -34.74 9.28 6.16
CA LEU A 638 -34.22 9.52 4.83
C LEU A 638 -33.22 10.67 4.88
N GLN A 639 -32.15 10.57 4.10
CA GLN A 639 -31.15 11.62 4.01
C GLN A 639 -30.71 11.84 2.57
N VAL A 640 -30.58 13.10 2.18
CA VAL A 640 -29.97 13.54 0.93
C VAL A 640 -28.86 14.51 1.26
N GLY A 641 -27.73 14.39 0.60
CA GLY A 641 -26.61 15.31 0.80
C GLY A 641 -25.84 15.60 -0.48
N TRP A 642 -25.20 16.75 -0.47
CA TRP A 642 -24.28 17.20 -1.50
C TRP A 642 -23.12 17.92 -0.82
N THR A 643 -21.89 17.65 -1.27
CA THR A 643 -20.68 18.30 -0.78
C THR A 643 -19.66 18.47 -1.89
N GLN A 644 -18.87 19.50 -1.77
CA GLN A 644 -17.64 19.70 -2.53
C GLN A 644 -16.46 19.21 -1.72
N GLY A 645 -15.48 18.63 -2.41
CA GLY A 645 -14.20 18.24 -1.84
C GLY A 645 -13.04 18.82 -2.63
N PHE A 646 -11.86 18.83 -2.02
CA PHE A 646 -10.62 19.19 -2.69
C PHE A 646 -9.44 18.41 -2.13
N ARG A 647 -8.38 18.27 -2.96
CA ARG A 647 -7.08 17.74 -2.55
C ARG A 647 -5.97 18.60 -3.14
N THR A 648 -5.08 19.08 -2.29
CA THR A 648 -3.82 19.70 -2.76
C THR A 648 -2.87 18.63 -3.27
N PRO A 649 -1.97 18.94 -4.20
CA PRO A 649 -0.93 18.00 -4.62
C PRO A 649 -0.05 17.58 -3.43
N ASP A 650 0.40 16.33 -3.44
CA ASP A 650 1.38 15.87 -2.44
C ASP A 650 2.80 16.38 -2.77
N LEU A 651 3.73 16.18 -1.82
CA LEU A 651 5.10 16.71 -1.96
C LEU A 651 5.86 16.05 -3.12
N ARG A 652 5.55 14.79 -3.42
CA ARG A 652 6.13 14.06 -4.55
C ARG A 652 5.57 14.55 -5.89
N GLU A 653 4.29 14.84 -5.94
CA GLU A 653 3.65 15.41 -7.14
C GLU A 653 4.18 16.81 -7.46
N LEU A 654 4.47 17.62 -6.43
CA LEU A 654 4.95 18.99 -6.58
C LEU A 654 6.40 19.09 -7.05
N GLY A 655 7.30 18.29 -6.51
CA GLY A 655 8.70 18.60 -6.71
C GLY A 655 9.67 17.44 -6.81
N GLN A 656 9.33 16.24 -6.36
CA GLN A 656 10.28 15.15 -6.34
C GLN A 656 10.42 14.50 -7.72
N SER A 657 11.66 14.36 -8.19
CA SER A 657 12.00 13.48 -9.31
C SER A 657 12.38 12.11 -8.76
N MET A 658 11.71 11.08 -9.23
CA MET A 658 11.99 9.67 -8.86
C MET A 658 12.07 8.81 -10.12
N PRO A 659 13.04 7.89 -10.20
CA PRO A 659 13.00 6.87 -11.24
C PRO A 659 11.76 5.98 -11.04
N GLY A 660 11.05 5.76 -12.13
CA GLY A 660 10.05 4.70 -12.20
C GLY A 660 10.71 3.36 -12.50
N ALA A 661 9.92 2.29 -12.56
CA ALA A 661 10.36 1.05 -13.17
C ALA A 661 10.63 1.28 -14.66
N ALA A 662 11.56 0.51 -15.24
CA ALA A 662 11.78 0.57 -16.68
C ALA A 662 10.46 0.27 -17.42
N ALA A 663 10.06 1.19 -18.29
CA ALA A 663 8.82 1.08 -19.06
C ALA A 663 9.09 0.27 -20.34
N THR A 664 8.20 -0.68 -20.62
CA THR A 664 8.20 -1.34 -21.93
C THR A 664 7.53 -0.39 -22.92
N ILE A 665 8.25 0.01 -23.97
CA ILE A 665 7.78 0.95 -24.99
C ILE A 665 7.90 0.36 -26.41
N SER A 666 7.09 0.93 -27.29
CA SER A 666 7.23 0.83 -28.75
C SER A 666 7.52 2.24 -29.28
N ASP A 667 8.72 2.46 -29.77
CA ASP A 667 9.13 3.76 -30.23
C ASP A 667 8.48 4.09 -31.59
N PRO A 668 7.65 5.15 -31.70
CA PRO A 668 7.05 5.55 -32.96
C PRO A 668 8.08 5.88 -34.06
N CYS A 669 9.30 6.28 -33.64
CA CYS A 669 10.38 6.61 -34.58
C CYS A 669 11.21 5.40 -35.03
N SER A 670 10.98 4.20 -34.48
CA SER A 670 11.70 3.01 -34.92
C SER A 670 11.33 2.66 -36.35
N ASN A 671 12.32 2.64 -37.25
CA ASN A 671 12.15 2.37 -38.69
C ASN A 671 11.16 3.36 -39.38
N TYR A 672 11.18 4.62 -38.97
CA TYR A 672 10.24 5.61 -39.53
C TYR A 672 10.44 5.91 -41.02
N GLY A 673 11.57 5.54 -41.61
CA GLY A 673 11.80 5.56 -43.05
C GLY A 673 10.99 4.56 -43.86
N ALA A 674 10.32 3.61 -43.22
CA ALA A 674 9.47 2.63 -43.91
C ALA A 674 8.18 3.27 -44.45
N ALA A 675 7.76 2.82 -45.61
CA ALA A 675 6.56 3.34 -46.31
C ALA A 675 5.25 3.13 -45.53
N SER A 676 5.26 2.28 -44.50
CA SER A 676 4.11 2.01 -43.63
C SER A 676 3.91 3.05 -42.50
N VAL A 677 4.89 3.93 -42.24
CA VAL A 677 4.81 4.95 -41.20
C VAL A 677 4.12 6.20 -41.73
N ALA A 678 3.24 6.78 -40.87
CA ALA A 678 2.52 8.01 -41.27
C ALA A 678 3.50 9.15 -41.56
N PRO A 679 3.27 9.94 -42.61
CA PRO A 679 4.18 11.06 -42.99
C PRO A 679 4.38 12.08 -41.86
N THR A 680 3.39 12.30 -41.02
CA THR A 680 3.45 13.20 -39.86
C THR A 680 4.44 12.70 -38.80
N VAL A 681 4.41 11.39 -38.51
CA VAL A 681 5.37 10.77 -37.60
C VAL A 681 6.76 10.82 -38.16
N ALA A 682 6.93 10.46 -39.45
CA ALA A 682 8.22 10.53 -40.13
C ALA A 682 8.83 11.96 -40.10
N ALA A 683 8.02 12.98 -40.33
CA ALA A 683 8.46 14.37 -40.22
C ALA A 683 8.86 14.78 -38.81
N ALA A 684 8.11 14.36 -37.78
CA ALA A 684 8.42 14.65 -36.41
C ALA A 684 9.73 13.97 -35.97
N CYS A 685 9.94 12.71 -36.36
CA CYS A 685 11.15 11.95 -36.06
C CYS A 685 12.38 12.57 -36.77
N ALA A 686 12.24 12.97 -38.05
CA ALA A 686 13.28 13.65 -38.78
C ALA A 686 13.64 15.02 -38.16
N ALA A 687 12.63 15.78 -37.72
CA ALA A 687 12.83 17.07 -37.04
C ALA A 687 13.55 16.90 -35.69
N ALA A 688 13.39 15.78 -35.04
CA ALA A 688 14.12 15.41 -33.82
C ALA A 688 15.56 14.93 -34.11
N GLY A 689 16.01 14.90 -35.36
CA GLY A 689 17.37 14.52 -35.76
C GLY A 689 17.61 13.00 -35.72
N ILE A 690 16.57 12.18 -35.69
CA ILE A 690 16.70 10.74 -35.63
C ILE A 690 16.98 10.19 -37.05
N PRO A 691 17.95 9.26 -37.24
CA PRO A 691 18.20 8.66 -38.54
C PRO A 691 17.01 7.88 -39.10
N ALA A 692 16.73 7.98 -40.40
CA ALA A 692 15.56 7.30 -40.99
C ALA A 692 15.61 5.77 -40.92
N SER A 693 16.80 5.19 -40.81
CA SER A 693 17.05 3.75 -40.65
C SER A 693 17.15 3.31 -39.18
N TYR A 694 16.89 4.23 -38.27
CA TYR A 694 16.96 3.93 -36.84
C TYR A 694 16.03 2.80 -36.42
N LEU A 695 16.52 1.88 -35.63
CA LEU A 695 15.76 0.79 -35.01
C LEU A 695 16.00 0.82 -33.51
N GLN A 696 14.91 0.90 -32.71
CA GLN A 696 15.00 0.77 -31.27
C GLN A 696 15.37 -0.67 -30.90
N THR A 697 16.51 -0.86 -30.25
CA THR A 697 17.02 -2.19 -29.87
C THR A 697 16.61 -2.57 -28.44
N ASN A 698 16.45 -1.58 -27.56
CA ASN A 698 16.03 -1.78 -26.17
C ASN A 698 14.61 -1.22 -25.95
N ASN A 699 13.63 -2.10 -25.79
CA ASN A 699 12.26 -1.71 -25.49
C ASN A 699 12.00 -1.40 -24.00
N GLN A 700 12.97 -1.67 -23.12
CA GLN A 700 12.92 -1.34 -21.71
C GLN A 700 13.62 -0.01 -21.48
N VAL A 701 12.86 1.08 -21.45
CA VAL A 701 13.38 2.44 -21.31
C VAL A 701 13.09 2.96 -19.91
N GLN A 702 14.04 3.71 -19.34
CA GLN A 702 13.89 4.27 -18.01
C GLN A 702 12.78 5.34 -18.01
N ASP A 703 11.76 5.15 -17.14
CA ASP A 703 10.73 6.14 -16.83
C ASP A 703 11.20 7.03 -15.67
N LEU A 704 11.43 8.33 -15.94
CA LEU A 704 11.75 9.30 -14.90
C LEU A 704 10.48 10.08 -14.52
N LYS A 705 9.97 9.85 -13.32
CA LYS A 705 8.80 10.58 -12.82
C LYS A 705 9.25 11.91 -12.23
N ILE A 706 8.90 13.01 -12.87
CA ILE A 706 9.25 14.36 -12.42
C ILE A 706 8.05 15.06 -11.76
N GLY A 707 8.32 15.90 -10.78
CA GLY A 707 7.31 16.73 -10.11
C GLY A 707 6.83 17.88 -10.99
N ASN A 708 5.72 18.52 -10.59
CA ASN A 708 5.17 19.68 -11.26
C ASN A 708 4.63 20.70 -10.25
N SER A 709 5.34 21.78 -10.06
CA SER A 709 4.95 22.87 -9.16
C SER A 709 3.77 23.71 -9.65
N ALA A 710 3.33 23.52 -10.91
CA ALA A 710 2.18 24.21 -11.49
C ALA A 710 0.84 23.46 -11.30
N LEU A 711 0.85 22.33 -10.60
CA LEU A 711 -0.35 21.55 -10.31
C LEU A 711 -1.38 22.37 -9.52
N GLN A 712 -2.65 22.17 -9.89
CA GLN A 712 -3.78 22.74 -9.19
C GLN A 712 -4.40 21.70 -8.25
N ALA A 713 -5.15 22.17 -7.24
CA ALA A 713 -5.91 21.28 -6.38
C ALA A 713 -6.96 20.51 -7.19
N GLU A 714 -7.07 19.21 -6.96
CA GLU A 714 -8.21 18.41 -7.43
C GLU A 714 -9.49 18.91 -6.77
N ARG A 715 -10.61 18.82 -7.48
CA ARG A 715 -11.92 19.22 -6.96
C ARG A 715 -12.95 18.13 -7.17
N SER A 716 -13.75 17.85 -6.15
CA SER A 716 -14.85 16.89 -6.27
C SER A 716 -16.21 17.51 -6.01
N GLU A 717 -17.21 16.88 -6.61
CA GLU A 717 -18.64 17.07 -6.34
C GLU A 717 -19.22 15.71 -5.97
N ASN A 718 -19.64 15.58 -4.73
CA ASN A 718 -20.16 14.35 -4.19
C ASN A 718 -21.64 14.53 -3.83
N SER A 719 -22.45 13.51 -4.05
CA SER A 719 -23.85 13.49 -3.62
C SER A 719 -24.22 12.12 -3.10
N TRP A 720 -25.12 12.06 -2.15
CA TRP A 720 -25.63 10.79 -1.62
C TRP A 720 -27.10 10.86 -1.29
N LEU A 721 -27.74 9.70 -1.36
CA LEU A 721 -29.10 9.43 -0.90
C LEU A 721 -29.02 8.22 0.03
N SER A 722 -29.57 8.30 1.23
CA SER A 722 -29.64 7.15 2.12
C SER A 722 -30.99 7.00 2.80
N ALA A 723 -31.33 5.76 3.13
CA ALA A 723 -32.49 5.39 3.90
C ALA A 723 -32.07 4.45 5.03
N ARG A 724 -32.52 4.72 6.25
CA ARG A 724 -32.39 3.84 7.40
C ARG A 724 -33.75 3.49 7.94
N TRP A 725 -34.00 2.17 8.05
CA TRP A 725 -35.26 1.65 8.57
C TRP A 725 -35.04 0.66 9.71
N THR A 726 -35.67 0.95 10.85
CA THR A 726 -35.63 0.12 12.06
C THR A 726 -37.07 -0.26 12.47
N PRO A 727 -37.70 -1.20 11.72
CA PRO A 727 -39.14 -1.48 11.87
C PRO A 727 -39.50 -1.89 13.28
N ARG A 728 -40.47 -1.20 13.88
CA ARG A 728 -40.97 -1.49 15.21
C ARG A 728 -41.63 -2.87 15.33
N ALA A 729 -42.18 -3.38 14.21
CA ALA A 729 -42.81 -4.70 14.17
C ALA A 729 -41.80 -5.85 14.30
N VAL A 730 -40.50 -5.61 14.01
CA VAL A 730 -39.46 -6.62 14.09
C VAL A 730 -38.32 -6.06 14.95
N ALA A 731 -38.46 -6.27 16.26
CA ALA A 731 -37.48 -5.78 17.22
C ALA A 731 -36.09 -6.36 16.91
N GLY A 732 -35.07 -5.49 16.92
CA GLY A 732 -33.68 -5.88 16.63
C GLY A 732 -33.28 -5.87 15.15
N LEU A 733 -34.21 -5.56 14.22
CA LEU A 733 -33.91 -5.40 12.80
C LEU A 733 -33.55 -3.93 12.48
N ALA A 734 -32.44 -3.76 11.76
CA ALA A 734 -32.04 -2.50 11.16
C ALA A 734 -31.60 -2.73 9.71
N LEU A 735 -32.11 -1.92 8.81
CA LEU A 735 -31.76 -1.91 7.39
C LEU A 735 -31.26 -0.53 7.03
N ASN A 736 -30.20 -0.47 6.24
CA ASN A 736 -29.70 0.77 5.66
C ASN A 736 -29.33 0.55 4.20
N VAL A 737 -29.66 1.54 3.37
CA VAL A 737 -29.26 1.60 1.97
C VAL A 737 -28.74 3.00 1.71
N ALA A 738 -27.63 3.11 0.98
CA ALA A 738 -27.07 4.40 0.58
C ALA A 738 -26.56 4.31 -0.85
N TYR A 739 -26.87 5.32 -1.65
CA TYR A 739 -26.30 5.52 -2.97
C TYR A 739 -25.37 6.72 -2.91
N TYR A 740 -24.14 6.55 -3.39
CA TYR A 740 -23.11 7.59 -3.46
C TYR A 740 -22.73 7.84 -4.90
N ARG A 741 -22.49 9.10 -5.22
CA ARG A 741 -21.99 9.54 -6.51
C ARG A 741 -20.86 10.53 -6.29
N ILE A 742 -19.69 10.26 -6.85
CA ILE A 742 -18.48 11.05 -6.67
C ILE A 742 -17.94 11.41 -8.06
N ARG A 743 -17.70 12.70 -8.29
CA ARG A 743 -17.06 13.19 -9.52
C ARG A 743 -15.85 14.02 -9.13
N ILE A 744 -14.67 13.66 -9.64
CA ILE A 744 -13.42 14.40 -9.46
C ILE A 744 -13.05 15.06 -10.76
N LYS A 745 -12.73 16.36 -10.72
CA LYS A 745 -12.24 17.14 -11.85
C LYS A 745 -10.79 17.54 -11.59
N GLY A 746 -9.97 17.54 -12.65
CA GLY A 746 -8.56 17.85 -12.55
C GLY A 746 -7.81 16.85 -11.66
N ALA A 747 -8.18 15.58 -11.72
CA ALA A 747 -7.47 14.53 -11.01
C ALA A 747 -6.01 14.50 -11.46
N ILE A 748 -5.09 14.47 -10.49
CA ILE A 748 -3.66 14.45 -10.75
C ILE A 748 -3.26 13.05 -11.19
N THR A 749 -2.64 12.98 -12.34
CA THR A 749 -2.16 11.74 -12.95
C THR A 749 -0.85 11.97 -13.70
N ARG A 750 -0.19 10.87 -14.07
CA ARG A 750 0.96 10.88 -14.98
C ARG A 750 0.61 10.11 -16.24
N LEU A 751 0.98 10.65 -17.39
CA LEU A 751 0.97 9.88 -18.62
C LEU A 751 2.02 8.76 -18.52
N SER A 752 1.78 7.64 -19.17
CA SER A 752 2.80 6.60 -19.30
C SER A 752 3.92 7.05 -20.25
N ALA A 753 5.10 6.43 -20.13
CA ALA A 753 6.20 6.69 -21.07
C ALA A 753 5.76 6.44 -22.53
N GLN A 754 4.98 5.37 -22.80
CA GLN A 754 4.42 5.09 -24.12
C GLN A 754 3.50 6.22 -24.60
N GLN A 755 2.60 6.71 -23.74
CA GLN A 755 1.70 7.81 -24.13
C GLN A 755 2.47 9.10 -24.38
N THR A 756 3.53 9.38 -23.62
CA THR A 756 4.40 10.54 -23.83
C THR A 756 5.07 10.49 -25.21
N LEU A 757 5.51 9.32 -25.67
CA LEU A 757 6.07 9.12 -27.01
C LEU A 757 5.02 9.33 -28.11
N ILE A 758 3.83 8.78 -27.95
CA ILE A 758 2.69 8.96 -28.86
C ILE A 758 2.32 10.45 -28.95
N ASP A 759 2.17 11.10 -27.80
CA ASP A 759 1.81 12.53 -27.74
C ASP A 759 2.83 13.40 -28.48
N CYS A 760 4.14 13.10 -28.32
CA CYS A 760 5.20 13.84 -29.01
C CYS A 760 5.21 13.58 -30.54
N TYR A 761 5.38 12.32 -30.93
CA TYR A 761 5.69 11.98 -32.34
C TYR A 761 4.46 11.73 -33.22
N GLU A 762 3.36 11.23 -32.67
CA GLU A 762 2.15 10.96 -33.43
C GLU A 762 1.18 12.13 -33.40
N LEU A 763 1.09 12.82 -32.25
CA LEU A 763 0.10 13.88 -32.03
C LEU A 763 0.69 15.29 -32.07
N GLY A 764 2.01 15.43 -32.18
CA GLY A 764 2.70 16.70 -32.30
C GLY A 764 2.68 17.60 -31.06
N ASN A 765 2.47 17.04 -29.89
CA ASN A 765 2.46 17.77 -28.61
C ASN A 765 3.89 18.11 -28.18
N THR A 766 4.37 19.29 -28.54
CA THR A 766 5.73 19.75 -28.24
C THR A 766 6.13 19.67 -26.78
N PRO A 767 5.29 19.99 -25.76
CA PRO A 767 5.62 19.81 -24.37
C PRO A 767 6.00 18.38 -23.99
N SER A 768 5.35 17.37 -24.56
CA SER A 768 5.68 15.96 -24.31
C SER A 768 7.04 15.56 -24.88
N CYS A 769 7.53 16.26 -25.90
CA CYS A 769 8.83 16.00 -26.51
C CYS A 769 10.01 16.43 -25.61
N LEU A 770 9.81 17.41 -24.73
CA LEU A 770 10.87 17.92 -23.84
C LEU A 770 11.34 16.89 -22.79
N GLY A 771 10.50 15.86 -22.54
CA GLY A 771 10.81 14.80 -21.59
C GLY A 771 11.45 13.54 -22.22
N ILE A 772 11.85 13.60 -23.50
CA ILE A 772 12.36 12.42 -24.21
C ILE A 772 13.86 12.60 -24.48
N ASP A 773 14.67 11.78 -23.82
CA ASP A 773 16.12 11.78 -24.00
C ASP A 773 16.54 10.62 -24.90
N ARG A 774 17.40 10.93 -25.89
CA ARG A 774 17.95 9.97 -26.84
C ARG A 774 19.48 10.06 -26.90
N ALA A 775 20.10 8.92 -27.12
CA ALA A 775 21.49 8.83 -27.47
C ALA A 775 21.73 9.37 -28.91
N PRO A 776 22.99 9.72 -29.27
CA PRO A 776 23.30 10.27 -30.61
C PRO A 776 22.92 9.33 -31.78
N ASP A 777 22.78 8.04 -31.56
CA ASP A 777 22.34 7.04 -32.53
C ASP A 777 20.81 6.93 -32.65
N GLY A 778 20.10 7.73 -31.90
CA GLY A 778 18.63 7.76 -31.89
C GLY A 778 17.98 6.86 -30.80
N GLN A 779 18.76 5.97 -30.11
CA GLN A 779 18.21 5.10 -29.08
C GLN A 779 17.59 5.90 -27.94
N LEU A 780 16.37 5.50 -27.53
CA LEU A 780 15.73 6.06 -26.34
C LEU A 780 16.50 5.64 -25.09
N THR A 781 16.85 6.58 -24.25
CA THR A 781 17.54 6.36 -22.98
C THR A 781 16.62 6.59 -21.79
N VAL A 782 15.89 7.71 -21.79
CA VAL A 782 14.97 8.10 -20.72
C VAL A 782 13.71 8.71 -21.32
N VAL A 783 12.58 8.42 -20.71
CA VAL A 783 11.33 9.14 -20.93
C VAL A 783 10.88 9.74 -19.60
N SER A 784 10.88 11.06 -19.52
CA SER A 784 10.41 11.77 -18.32
C SER A 784 8.91 11.99 -18.38
N THR A 785 8.21 11.55 -17.33
CA THR A 785 6.75 11.67 -17.21
C THR A 785 6.39 12.66 -16.11
N GLN A 786 5.66 13.71 -16.47
CA GLN A 786 5.26 14.77 -15.54
C GLN A 786 3.82 14.57 -15.03
N ALA A 787 3.59 14.88 -13.75
CA ALA A 787 2.24 14.90 -13.20
C ALA A 787 1.43 16.07 -13.79
N THR A 788 0.17 15.82 -14.11
CA THR A 788 -0.75 16.80 -14.70
C THR A 788 -2.15 16.68 -14.10
N ASN A 789 -2.95 17.75 -14.16
CA ASN A 789 -4.39 17.71 -13.85
C ASN A 789 -5.22 17.25 -15.06
N GLY A 790 -4.76 16.23 -15.78
CA GLY A 790 -5.28 15.79 -17.07
C GLY A 790 -6.46 14.83 -17.04
N GLN A 791 -6.90 14.39 -15.87
CA GLN A 791 -7.98 13.41 -15.76
C GLN A 791 -9.21 13.94 -15.06
N SER A 792 -10.36 13.32 -15.36
CA SER A 792 -11.55 13.36 -14.51
C SER A 792 -11.98 11.95 -14.20
N LEU A 793 -12.47 11.77 -12.97
CA LEU A 793 -12.88 10.49 -12.46
C LEU A 793 -14.34 10.58 -12.00
N PHE A 794 -15.11 9.55 -12.34
CA PHE A 794 -16.50 9.44 -11.91
C PHE A 794 -16.73 8.03 -11.39
N THR A 795 -17.33 7.92 -10.20
CA THR A 795 -17.77 6.64 -9.65
C THR A 795 -19.10 6.78 -8.92
N ASP A 796 -19.91 5.73 -8.98
CA ASP A 796 -21.15 5.63 -8.21
C ASP A 796 -21.32 4.23 -7.61
N TRP A 797 -21.83 4.23 -6.37
CA TRP A 797 -21.88 3.04 -5.51
C TRP A 797 -23.24 2.90 -4.85
N LEU A 798 -23.78 1.68 -4.83
CA LEU A 798 -24.94 1.33 -4.01
C LEU A 798 -24.46 0.44 -2.84
N ILE A 799 -24.75 0.89 -1.61
CA ILE A 799 -24.32 0.19 -0.39
C ILE A 799 -25.54 -0.22 0.40
N GLY A 800 -25.67 -1.51 0.67
CA GLY A 800 -26.68 -2.10 1.53
C GLY A 800 -26.11 -2.55 2.86
N GLY A 801 -26.84 -2.38 3.95
CA GLY A 801 -26.49 -2.92 5.25
C GLY A 801 -27.73 -3.54 5.91
N PHE A 802 -27.52 -4.71 6.51
CA PHE A 802 -28.53 -5.46 7.24
C PHE A 802 -27.98 -5.84 8.61
N GLN A 803 -28.78 -5.61 9.64
CA GLN A 803 -28.47 -6.07 10.99
C GLN A 803 -29.73 -6.64 11.64
N TYR A 804 -29.62 -7.81 12.23
CA TYR A 804 -30.70 -8.40 12.99
C TYR A 804 -30.16 -9.14 14.22
N ALA A 805 -30.79 -8.89 15.37
CA ALA A 805 -30.44 -9.56 16.62
C ALA A 805 -31.68 -10.11 17.28
N TRP A 806 -31.66 -11.40 17.65
CA TRP A 806 -32.78 -12.07 18.30
C TRP A 806 -32.31 -13.01 19.41
N ARG A 807 -33.19 -13.29 20.34
CA ARG A 807 -32.98 -14.27 21.43
C ARG A 807 -33.60 -15.60 21.08
N THR A 808 -32.86 -16.66 21.36
CA THR A 808 -33.30 -18.05 21.24
C THR A 808 -33.16 -18.75 22.57
N THR A 809 -33.64 -19.98 22.66
CA THR A 809 -33.46 -20.85 23.83
C THR A 809 -32.00 -21.26 24.07
N VAL A 810 -31.16 -21.18 23.01
CA VAL A 810 -29.73 -21.52 23.02
C VAL A 810 -28.84 -20.29 23.05
N GLY A 811 -29.37 -19.11 23.38
CA GLY A 811 -28.59 -17.88 23.48
C GLY A 811 -29.10 -16.77 22.55
N ARG A 812 -28.31 -15.70 22.44
CA ARG A 812 -28.54 -14.57 21.54
C ARG A 812 -27.80 -14.80 20.23
N LEU A 813 -28.49 -14.65 19.13
CA LEU A 813 -27.92 -14.63 17.80
C LEU A 813 -27.97 -13.20 17.25
N SER A 814 -26.92 -12.78 16.54
CA SER A 814 -26.90 -11.54 15.77
C SER A 814 -26.26 -11.77 14.42
N VAL A 815 -26.83 -11.20 13.39
CA VAL A 815 -26.28 -11.19 12.04
C VAL A 815 -26.12 -9.74 11.59
N ARG A 816 -24.96 -9.46 11.01
CA ARG A 816 -24.65 -8.18 10.36
C ARG A 816 -24.12 -8.50 8.97
N SER A 817 -24.60 -7.80 7.97
CA SER A 817 -24.11 -7.94 6.60
C SER A 817 -24.04 -6.57 5.95
N ASP A 818 -22.99 -6.35 5.21
CA ASP A 818 -22.78 -5.16 4.38
C ASP A 818 -22.41 -5.64 2.96
N ILE A 819 -22.96 -4.97 1.96
CA ILE A 819 -22.65 -5.18 0.55
C ILE A 819 -22.45 -3.82 -0.12
N ALA A 820 -21.43 -3.70 -0.94
CA ALA A 820 -21.16 -2.56 -1.79
C ALA A 820 -21.14 -3.02 -3.24
N TRP A 821 -21.87 -2.34 -4.10
CA TRP A 821 -21.93 -2.57 -5.53
C TRP A 821 -21.42 -1.33 -6.26
N THR A 822 -20.35 -1.51 -7.05
CA THR A 822 -19.76 -0.49 -7.93
C THR A 822 -20.53 -0.52 -9.24
N HIS A 823 -21.38 0.49 -9.47
CA HIS A 823 -22.18 0.56 -10.69
C HIS A 823 -21.35 1.08 -11.87
N HIS A 824 -20.63 2.18 -11.67
CA HIS A 824 -19.67 2.71 -12.63
C HIS A 824 -18.38 3.15 -11.92
N TYR A 825 -17.29 3.02 -12.63
CA TYR A 825 -16.00 3.63 -12.29
C TYR A 825 -15.32 4.04 -13.60
N THR A 826 -15.49 5.30 -13.98
CA THR A 826 -14.98 5.82 -15.24
C THR A 826 -13.82 6.77 -15.03
N VAL A 827 -12.77 6.59 -15.81
CA VAL A 827 -11.64 7.50 -15.90
C VAL A 827 -11.66 8.13 -17.29
N ALA A 828 -11.74 9.44 -17.34
CA ALA A 828 -11.68 10.20 -18.59
C ALA A 828 -10.37 10.98 -18.64
N THR A 829 -9.52 10.67 -19.61
CA THR A 829 -8.23 11.31 -19.82
C THR A 829 -8.31 12.21 -21.03
N ALA A 830 -7.92 13.48 -20.88
CA ALA A 830 -7.79 14.40 -21.99
C ALA A 830 -6.55 14.02 -22.79
N THR A 831 -6.72 13.75 -24.07
CA THR A 831 -5.65 13.49 -25.02
C THR A 831 -5.74 14.51 -26.17
N THR A 832 -4.72 14.62 -26.99
CA THR A 832 -4.74 15.49 -28.19
C THR A 832 -5.77 15.04 -29.24
N GLN A 833 -6.22 13.77 -29.19
CA GLN A 833 -7.27 13.23 -30.05
C GLN A 833 -8.69 13.40 -29.47
N GLY A 834 -8.82 14.03 -28.31
CA GLY A 834 -10.07 14.17 -27.58
C GLY A 834 -10.06 13.51 -26.21
N VAL A 835 -11.22 13.32 -25.62
CA VAL A 835 -11.35 12.67 -24.31
C VAL A 835 -11.52 11.17 -24.49
N GLN A 836 -10.57 10.40 -23.97
CA GLN A 836 -10.71 8.95 -23.85
C GLN A 836 -11.38 8.60 -22.54
N VAL A 837 -12.45 7.79 -22.59
CA VAL A 837 -13.18 7.33 -21.41
C VAL A 837 -13.01 5.83 -21.28
N GLN A 838 -12.59 5.39 -20.10
CA GLN A 838 -12.45 3.98 -19.73
C GLN A 838 -13.41 3.64 -18.59
N GLU A 839 -14.20 2.58 -18.75
CA GLU A 839 -14.99 1.98 -17.67
C GLU A 839 -14.17 0.89 -17.00
N LEU A 840 -13.98 1.00 -15.69
CA LEU A 840 -13.11 0.13 -14.91
C LEU A 840 -13.86 -0.71 -13.86
N ALA A 841 -15.17 -0.54 -13.70
CA ALA A 841 -15.94 -1.40 -12.81
C ALA A 841 -15.93 -2.85 -13.31
N GLY A 842 -15.51 -3.78 -12.47
CA GLY A 842 -15.32 -5.19 -12.82
C GLY A 842 -14.04 -5.49 -13.61
N VAL A 843 -13.04 -4.58 -13.58
CA VAL A 843 -11.77 -4.75 -14.29
C VAL A 843 -10.61 -4.92 -13.33
N GLU A 844 -9.79 -5.94 -13.55
CA GLU A 844 -8.48 -6.12 -12.94
C GLU A 844 -7.43 -5.43 -13.81
N LEU A 845 -6.66 -4.52 -13.23
CA LEU A 845 -5.72 -3.63 -13.93
C LEU A 845 -4.25 -4.05 -13.76
N GLY A 846 -3.99 -5.11 -13.02
CA GLY A 846 -2.63 -5.57 -12.76
C GLY A 846 -1.87 -4.65 -11.79
N SER A 847 -0.75 -4.10 -12.22
CA SER A 847 0.10 -3.24 -11.37
C SER A 847 -0.39 -1.81 -11.21
N GLY A 848 -1.63 -1.50 -11.59
CA GLY A 848 -2.24 -0.18 -11.46
C GLY A 848 -2.55 0.22 -9.99
N SER A 849 -2.98 1.45 -9.81
CA SER A 849 -3.59 1.93 -8.55
C SER A 849 -4.85 2.73 -8.91
N PRO A 850 -6.04 2.18 -8.61
CA PRO A 850 -6.31 0.86 -8.03
C PRO A 850 -5.84 -0.29 -8.92
N SER A 851 -5.54 -1.46 -8.31
CA SER A 851 -5.10 -2.64 -9.07
C SER A 851 -6.26 -3.39 -9.73
N GLY A 852 -7.44 -3.32 -9.14
CA GLY A 852 -8.68 -3.87 -9.67
C GLY A 852 -9.88 -3.35 -8.90
N ILE A 853 -11.03 -3.33 -9.55
CA ILE A 853 -12.30 -2.80 -9.00
C ILE A 853 -13.36 -3.88 -9.15
N PRO A 854 -13.64 -4.69 -8.11
CA PRO A 854 -14.71 -5.67 -8.16
C PRO A 854 -16.07 -5.03 -8.44
N ILE A 855 -16.95 -5.74 -9.17
CA ILE A 855 -18.32 -5.25 -9.42
C ILE A 855 -19.08 -5.08 -8.10
N TRP A 856 -18.85 -5.96 -7.13
CA TRP A 856 -19.40 -5.85 -5.80
C TRP A 856 -18.53 -6.55 -4.76
N ASP A 857 -18.56 -6.06 -3.55
CA ASP A 857 -17.94 -6.67 -2.38
C ASP A 857 -18.95 -6.81 -1.25
N GLY A 858 -18.73 -7.80 -0.40
CA GLY A 858 -19.66 -8.07 0.70
C GLY A 858 -18.99 -8.66 1.93
N SER A 859 -19.61 -8.41 3.06
CA SER A 859 -19.24 -9.06 4.33
C SER A 859 -20.48 -9.44 5.13
N ALA A 860 -20.43 -10.56 5.82
CA ALA A 860 -21.48 -11.00 6.72
C ALA A 860 -20.86 -11.63 7.96
N LEU A 861 -21.31 -11.21 9.14
CA LEU A 861 -20.87 -11.74 10.43
C LEU A 861 -22.11 -12.28 11.18
N LEU A 862 -22.11 -13.57 11.47
CA LEU A 862 -23.06 -14.22 12.36
C LEU A 862 -22.38 -14.45 13.72
N GLU A 863 -22.97 -13.93 14.78
CA GLU A 863 -22.47 -14.07 16.15
C GLU A 863 -23.50 -14.80 17.01
N TRP A 864 -23.02 -15.67 17.88
CA TRP A 864 -23.77 -16.37 18.89
C TRP A 864 -23.17 -16.11 20.27
N THR A 865 -24.01 -15.75 21.23
CA THR A 865 -23.57 -15.46 22.60
C THR A 865 -24.45 -16.23 23.58
N GLN A 866 -23.86 -17.05 24.45
CA GLN A 866 -24.56 -17.77 25.52
C GLN A 866 -23.68 -17.86 26.77
N GLY A 867 -24.09 -17.21 27.86
CA GLY A 867 -23.35 -17.22 29.13
C GLY A 867 -21.92 -16.67 28.96
N ARG A 868 -20.93 -17.57 29.10
CA ARG A 868 -19.51 -17.25 28.98
C ARG A 868 -18.94 -17.49 27.58
N TRP A 869 -19.73 -18.02 26.66
CA TRP A 869 -19.35 -18.37 25.31
C TRP A 869 -19.80 -17.30 24.30
N GLU A 870 -18.93 -16.97 23.41
CA GLU A 870 -19.21 -16.17 22.21
C GLU A 870 -18.55 -16.85 21.01
N ALA A 871 -19.28 -17.04 19.93
CA ALA A 871 -18.75 -17.60 18.69
C ALA A 871 -19.18 -16.76 17.51
N GLY A 872 -18.35 -16.66 16.51
CA GLY A 872 -18.65 -15.92 15.29
C GLY A 872 -18.21 -16.65 14.03
N TRP A 873 -18.95 -16.38 12.97
CA TRP A 873 -18.64 -16.80 11.62
C TRP A 873 -18.74 -15.61 10.69
N GLN A 874 -17.57 -15.17 10.19
CA GLN A 874 -17.43 -14.08 9.21
C GLN A 874 -17.31 -14.67 7.81
N VAL A 875 -18.06 -14.14 6.87
CA VAL A 875 -17.90 -14.39 5.46
C VAL A 875 -17.49 -13.08 4.78
N THR A 876 -16.38 -13.11 4.05
CA THR A 876 -15.97 -12.01 3.17
C THR A 876 -16.11 -12.47 1.74
N ALA A 877 -16.81 -11.70 0.93
CA ALA A 877 -17.07 -11.98 -0.48
C ALA A 877 -16.42 -10.90 -1.35
N ILE A 878 -15.67 -11.31 -2.34
CA ILE A 878 -15.08 -10.44 -3.36
C ILE A 878 -15.74 -10.80 -4.68
N GLY A 879 -16.36 -9.82 -5.33
CA GLY A 879 -17.10 -10.00 -6.56
C GLY A 879 -16.21 -10.31 -7.77
N PRO A 880 -16.82 -10.59 -8.91
CA PRO A 880 -16.08 -10.97 -10.11
C PRO A 880 -15.41 -9.77 -10.76
N MET A 881 -14.28 -10.05 -11.43
CA MET A 881 -13.56 -9.11 -12.29
C MET A 881 -13.15 -9.81 -13.59
N SER A 882 -12.73 -9.01 -14.55
CA SER A 882 -12.17 -9.48 -15.82
C SER A 882 -10.86 -8.77 -16.10
N GLU A 883 -9.86 -9.49 -16.59
CA GLU A 883 -8.56 -8.94 -16.97
C GLU A 883 -8.21 -9.22 -18.43
N ALA A 884 -7.31 -8.42 -19.01
CA ALA A 884 -6.76 -8.71 -20.32
C ALA A 884 -5.92 -9.98 -20.26
N CYS A 885 -6.07 -10.87 -21.24
CA CYS A 885 -5.35 -12.15 -21.30
C CYS A 885 -4.47 -12.23 -22.56
N SER A 886 -4.03 -11.09 -23.05
CA SER A 886 -3.13 -10.95 -24.19
C SER A 886 -1.76 -10.47 -23.74
N ASP A 887 -0.72 -10.89 -24.43
CA ASP A 887 0.64 -10.45 -24.19
C ASP A 887 1.54 -10.58 -25.44
N ARG A 888 2.83 -10.25 -25.29
CA ARG A 888 3.84 -10.31 -26.35
C ARG A 888 4.04 -11.71 -26.98
N TYR A 889 3.51 -12.77 -26.36
CA TYR A 889 3.61 -14.13 -26.85
C TYR A 889 2.37 -14.57 -27.64
N ASP A 890 1.42 -13.67 -27.87
CA ASP A 890 0.23 -13.98 -28.67
C ASP A 890 0.62 -14.47 -30.07
N GLY A 891 -0.06 -15.54 -30.53
CA GLY A 891 0.28 -16.23 -31.76
C GLY A 891 1.41 -17.28 -31.63
N THR A 892 1.99 -17.47 -30.45
CA THR A 892 2.99 -18.50 -30.14
C THR A 892 2.38 -19.61 -29.26
N PRO A 893 3.02 -20.80 -29.16
CA PRO A 893 2.62 -21.84 -28.21
C PRO A 893 2.72 -21.44 -26.73
N TYR A 894 3.36 -20.31 -26.43
CA TYR A 894 3.61 -19.80 -25.09
C TYR A 894 2.62 -18.71 -24.68
N SER A 895 1.68 -18.32 -25.52
CA SER A 895 0.63 -17.36 -25.16
C SER A 895 -0.26 -17.88 -24.04
N TYR A 896 -0.85 -17.03 -23.23
CA TYR A 896 -1.79 -17.45 -22.20
C TYR A 896 -2.99 -18.20 -22.79
N THR A 897 -3.42 -17.79 -23.99
CA THR A 897 -4.49 -18.46 -24.74
C THR A 897 -4.08 -19.88 -25.11
N ALA A 898 -2.87 -20.09 -25.68
CA ALA A 898 -2.38 -21.42 -26.07
C ALA A 898 -2.14 -22.33 -24.85
N LEU A 899 -1.74 -21.77 -23.72
CA LEU A 899 -1.53 -22.48 -22.45
C LEU A 899 -2.84 -22.76 -21.69
N GLY A 900 -4.00 -22.35 -22.23
CA GLY A 900 -5.29 -22.56 -21.59
C GLY A 900 -5.51 -21.74 -20.31
N LEU A 901 -4.77 -20.65 -20.12
CA LEU A 901 -4.84 -19.79 -18.92
C LEU A 901 -5.89 -18.68 -19.07
N CYS A 902 -6.41 -18.44 -20.27
CA CYS A 902 -7.52 -17.52 -20.51
C CYS A 902 -8.85 -18.25 -20.39
N SER A 903 -9.70 -17.85 -19.48
CA SER A 903 -11.05 -18.43 -19.32
C SER A 903 -11.99 -18.09 -20.48
N GLN A 904 -11.73 -17.01 -21.21
CA GLN A 904 -12.47 -16.53 -22.39
C GLN A 904 -11.48 -16.25 -23.54
N PRO A 905 -10.89 -17.29 -24.15
CA PRO A 905 -9.91 -17.10 -25.20
C PRO A 905 -10.59 -16.67 -26.52
N ASN A 906 -9.99 -15.70 -27.22
CA ASN A 906 -10.38 -15.34 -28.57
C ASN A 906 -9.34 -15.86 -29.57
N LEU A 907 -9.62 -16.98 -30.21
CA LEU A 907 -8.70 -17.67 -31.13
C LEU A 907 -8.48 -16.93 -32.45
N THR A 908 -9.38 -16.03 -32.83
CA THR A 908 -9.27 -15.23 -34.04
C THR A 908 -8.52 -13.92 -33.83
N ASN A 909 -8.57 -13.37 -32.63
CA ASN A 909 -7.84 -12.16 -32.21
C ASN A 909 -7.42 -12.31 -30.74
N ALA A 910 -6.21 -12.82 -30.53
CA ALA A 910 -5.67 -13.05 -29.18
C ALA A 910 -5.68 -11.81 -28.30
N GLY A 911 -5.51 -10.62 -28.89
CA GLY A 911 -5.60 -9.34 -28.18
C GLY A 911 -6.95 -9.07 -27.49
N ASN A 912 -8.01 -9.75 -27.93
CA ASN A 912 -9.35 -9.66 -27.33
C ASN A 912 -9.63 -10.78 -26.32
N SER A 913 -8.64 -11.63 -26.03
CA SER A 913 -8.78 -12.67 -25.00
C SER A 913 -8.92 -12.06 -23.62
N ARG A 914 -9.75 -12.67 -22.78
CA ARG A 914 -9.99 -12.24 -21.40
C ARG A 914 -9.84 -13.41 -20.45
N ASN A 915 -9.42 -13.09 -19.22
CA ASN A 915 -9.49 -14.00 -18.09
C ASN A 915 -10.53 -13.48 -17.11
N HIS A 916 -11.41 -14.37 -16.65
CA HIS A 916 -12.48 -14.04 -15.70
C HIS A 916 -12.08 -14.51 -14.30
N LEU A 917 -11.97 -13.56 -13.39
CA LEU A 917 -11.74 -13.79 -11.97
C LEU A 917 -13.11 -13.93 -11.30
N GLY A 918 -13.48 -15.16 -10.97
CA GLY A 918 -14.79 -15.44 -10.37
C GLY A 918 -14.90 -14.97 -8.92
N THR A 919 -16.14 -14.88 -8.43
CA THR A 919 -16.43 -14.55 -7.02
C THR A 919 -15.65 -15.43 -6.06
N THR A 920 -15.00 -14.79 -5.08
CA THR A 920 -14.19 -15.45 -4.07
C THR A 920 -14.79 -15.24 -2.69
N LEU A 921 -15.01 -16.35 -1.95
CA LEU A 921 -15.57 -16.36 -0.60
C LEU A 921 -14.52 -16.83 0.40
N TYR A 922 -14.26 -16.04 1.44
CA TYR A 922 -13.45 -16.42 2.58
C TYR A 922 -14.33 -16.59 3.81
N HIS A 923 -14.09 -17.67 4.58
CA HIS A 923 -14.83 -18.01 5.78
C HIS A 923 -13.88 -17.99 6.97
N ASP A 924 -14.17 -17.14 7.95
CA ASP A 924 -13.40 -16.99 9.18
C ASP A 924 -14.30 -17.39 10.37
N VAL A 925 -13.76 -18.08 11.34
CA VAL A 925 -14.49 -18.47 12.54
C VAL A 925 -13.69 -18.17 13.79
N TYR A 926 -14.40 -17.80 14.86
CA TYR A 926 -13.78 -17.63 16.16
C TYR A 926 -14.66 -18.16 17.28
N LEU A 927 -14.02 -18.47 18.41
CA LEU A 927 -14.63 -18.84 19.67
C LEU A 927 -13.94 -18.08 20.80
N ASP A 928 -14.69 -17.32 21.58
CA ASP A 928 -14.25 -16.66 22.80
C ASP A 928 -14.87 -17.32 24.02
N TYR A 929 -14.07 -17.55 25.04
CA TYR A 929 -14.53 -18.05 26.33
C TYR A 929 -14.10 -17.14 27.47
N ARG A 930 -15.05 -16.64 28.23
CA ARG A 930 -14.85 -15.78 29.40
C ARG A 930 -14.72 -16.61 30.68
N PHE A 931 -13.49 -16.86 31.10
CA PHE A 931 -13.20 -17.55 32.34
C PHE A 931 -13.73 -16.80 33.56
N SER A 932 -13.62 -15.49 33.54
CA SER A 932 -14.10 -14.56 34.56
C SER A 932 -14.44 -13.21 33.94
N HIS A 933 -14.93 -12.26 34.74
CA HIS A 933 -15.11 -10.89 34.30
C HIS A 933 -13.77 -10.20 33.88
N ARG A 934 -12.64 -10.81 34.28
CA ARG A 934 -11.29 -10.24 34.06
C ARG A 934 -10.50 -10.96 32.97
N LEU A 935 -10.84 -12.16 32.62
CA LEU A 935 -10.04 -13.01 31.74
C LEU A 935 -10.90 -13.66 30.66
N SER A 936 -10.56 -13.45 29.41
CA SER A 936 -11.08 -14.18 28.26
C SER A 936 -9.96 -14.77 27.40
N VAL A 937 -10.31 -15.82 26.65
CA VAL A 937 -9.43 -16.45 25.66
C VAL A 937 -10.24 -16.59 24.37
N THR A 938 -9.69 -16.06 23.30
CA THR A 938 -10.24 -16.17 21.93
C THR A 938 -9.34 -17.08 21.11
N ALA A 939 -9.93 -17.98 20.33
CA ALA A 939 -9.24 -18.77 19.31
C ALA A 939 -10.02 -18.71 18.00
N GLY A 940 -9.33 -18.69 16.87
CA GLY A 940 -10.01 -18.62 15.59
C GLY A 940 -9.19 -19.17 14.43
N VAL A 941 -9.85 -19.26 13.29
CA VAL A 941 -9.27 -19.71 12.01
C VAL A 941 -9.73 -18.76 10.92
N ASP A 942 -8.78 -18.04 10.32
CA ASP A 942 -9.00 -17.26 9.12
C ASP A 942 -8.92 -18.19 7.90
N ASN A 943 -9.79 -17.95 6.92
CA ASN A 943 -9.90 -18.77 5.71
C ASN A 943 -10.07 -20.26 6.02
N LEU A 944 -11.05 -20.60 6.85
CA LEU A 944 -11.34 -21.95 7.33
C LEU A 944 -11.32 -23.00 6.24
N LEU A 945 -11.88 -22.71 5.07
CA LEU A 945 -11.97 -23.63 3.94
C LEU A 945 -10.68 -23.70 3.12
N GLY A 946 -9.65 -22.89 3.43
CA GLY A 946 -8.40 -22.84 2.67
C GLY A 946 -8.59 -22.37 1.24
N LYS A 947 -9.57 -21.50 0.99
CA LYS A 947 -9.85 -20.96 -0.35
C LYS A 947 -8.62 -20.23 -0.89
N ALA A 948 -8.10 -20.69 -2.04
CA ALA A 948 -7.04 -19.99 -2.77
C ALA A 948 -7.63 -18.80 -3.53
N PRO A 949 -6.84 -17.72 -3.73
CA PRO A 949 -7.23 -16.63 -4.63
C PRO A 949 -7.38 -17.12 -6.08
N PRO A 950 -8.15 -16.42 -6.92
CA PRO A 950 -8.21 -16.71 -8.34
C PRO A 950 -6.84 -16.42 -8.99
N ILE A 951 -6.55 -17.15 -10.08
CA ILE A 951 -5.34 -16.94 -10.85
C ILE A 951 -5.50 -15.67 -11.68
N SER A 952 -4.57 -14.73 -11.50
CA SER A 952 -4.43 -13.53 -12.34
C SER A 952 -3.23 -13.68 -13.27
N VAL A 953 -3.42 -13.42 -14.55
CA VAL A 953 -2.37 -13.45 -15.58
C VAL A 953 -1.65 -12.11 -15.72
N THR A 954 -2.24 -11.03 -15.22
CA THR A 954 -1.66 -9.68 -15.23
C THR A 954 -0.76 -9.42 -14.02
N GLN A 955 -0.86 -10.24 -12.97
CA GLN A 955 -0.10 -10.09 -11.74
C GLN A 955 1.15 -10.97 -11.70
N SER A 956 2.29 -10.40 -11.35
CA SER A 956 3.57 -11.13 -11.23
C SER A 956 3.56 -12.20 -10.14
N SER A 957 2.67 -12.11 -9.16
CA SER A 957 2.48 -13.06 -8.06
C SER A 957 1.50 -14.19 -8.39
N ASN A 958 0.99 -14.28 -9.63
CA ASN A 958 -0.06 -15.17 -10.11
C ASN A 958 -1.46 -14.92 -9.49
N TYR A 959 -1.61 -13.93 -8.63
CA TYR A 959 -2.87 -13.42 -8.07
C TYR A 959 -2.67 -11.96 -7.62
N ASP A 960 -3.75 -11.21 -7.41
CA ASP A 960 -3.64 -9.85 -6.87
C ASP A 960 -3.60 -9.84 -5.33
N PRO A 961 -2.44 -9.59 -4.70
CA PRO A 961 -2.32 -9.57 -3.25
C PRO A 961 -2.92 -8.30 -2.60
N SER A 962 -3.25 -7.26 -3.37
CA SER A 962 -3.90 -6.07 -2.86
C SER A 962 -5.41 -6.27 -2.65
N ILE A 963 -6.02 -7.20 -3.40
CA ILE A 963 -7.44 -7.54 -3.35
C ILE A 963 -7.66 -8.85 -2.57
N TYR A 964 -6.91 -9.90 -2.91
CA TYR A 964 -7.12 -11.23 -2.35
C TYR A 964 -6.16 -11.54 -1.21
N ARG A 965 -6.59 -12.43 -0.31
CA ARG A 965 -5.74 -12.90 0.79
C ARG A 965 -4.65 -13.86 0.27
N ALA A 966 -3.50 -13.89 0.95
CA ALA A 966 -2.47 -14.89 0.67
C ALA A 966 -3.04 -16.31 0.80
N PRO A 967 -2.63 -17.27 -0.07
CA PRO A 967 -3.14 -18.63 -0.04
C PRO A 967 -2.74 -19.34 1.27
N GLY A 968 -3.70 -20.04 1.86
CA GLY A 968 -3.54 -20.79 3.12
C GLY A 968 -4.57 -20.41 4.17
N ARG A 969 -4.53 -21.14 5.31
CA ARG A 969 -5.31 -20.86 6.51
C ARG A 969 -4.43 -20.17 7.53
N THR A 970 -5.01 -19.36 8.41
CA THR A 970 -4.30 -18.83 9.57
C THR A 970 -5.06 -19.22 10.84
N VAL A 971 -4.41 -19.92 11.75
CA VAL A 971 -4.98 -20.18 13.08
C VAL A 971 -4.39 -19.17 14.06
N TYR A 972 -5.20 -18.73 15.03
CA TYR A 972 -4.74 -17.80 16.05
C TYR A 972 -5.38 -18.08 17.40
N ALA A 973 -4.70 -17.63 18.45
CA ALA A 973 -5.23 -17.61 19.80
C ALA A 973 -4.73 -16.36 20.53
N SER A 974 -5.59 -15.78 21.36
CA SER A 974 -5.26 -14.64 22.21
C SER A 974 -5.89 -14.75 23.58
N MET A 975 -5.24 -14.13 24.55
CA MET A 975 -5.70 -14.00 25.92
C MET A 975 -5.83 -12.52 26.28
N ASN A 976 -6.93 -12.14 26.90
CA ASN A 976 -7.21 -10.79 27.34
C ASN A 976 -7.49 -10.76 28.82
N TYR A 977 -6.84 -9.82 29.49
CA TYR A 977 -7.00 -9.57 30.91
C TYR A 977 -7.40 -8.11 31.14
N HIS A 978 -8.46 -7.92 31.94
CA HIS A 978 -8.93 -6.60 32.35
C HIS A 978 -9.16 -6.58 33.85
N MET A 979 -8.51 -5.65 34.55
CA MET A 979 -8.70 -5.38 35.97
C MET A 979 -8.96 -3.89 36.13
N GLY A 980 -10.17 -3.53 36.50
CA GLY A 980 -10.59 -2.15 36.75
C GLY A 980 -11.64 -2.10 37.82
#